data_27122afab3f3d007bf3f420ee1efcaff
#
_entry.id   27122afab3f3d007bf3f420ee1efcaff
#
_cell.length_a   1.000
_cell.length_b   1.000
_cell.length_c   1.000
_cell.angle_alpha   90.00
_cell.angle_beta   90.00
_cell.angle_gamma   90.00
#
_symmetry.space_group_name_H-M   'P 1'
#
loop_
_entity.id
_entity.type
_entity.pdbx_description
1 polymer ?
#
loop_
_entity_poly.entity_id
_entity_poly.type
_entity_poly.pdbx_seq_one_letter_code
_entity_poly.pdbx_strand_id
1 'polypeptide(L)'
;MIVNPDQPFHIVYSIFSHEFLGLLFESYVVPLDDKGRLTYAYQNISSANAIEFDSGLDKTDYELIKLMDSMQQDVVVKPYMKKGNLKPKDYLRKIFDPKTEDKVTQELLFKNLEIKRAKILPLLIGKRLFETASDGNPTGKEILIHAERATVIFHFDKGEFNTQYYPTVKFKGQKLTWQHRGGYLVCKDPAWLIVDQQLFHFEKGIDGKKLQPFLNKNSIMIERRFEPEYYRKFVTALITQFEVVGKGFEIHTEQGTPEALLAISDLPGGRPTENLFGEEVENTNEEIIVLEPRFKYGEFDFGMLTNDGESNGNSCRYEEKDGNFTFFKTVRTSKVEERYVTLIKKKGLNFIHGKTALPKTQAFEWLGNHEEYLTENKIRIVQKSGLNGKTYHIGKAQITIEVNENIDWFDVKALIKFGVYLVPFAKIRRLIIQGKHEFELPNGEIAVIPASWFVNYSELFNFIEERSADELVLRKHHLAFARELQNGELIRLNLSLKLERLRNFDTIDDYEIPASFSGSLRPYQHAGYNWLRFLNEYQFGGCLADDMGLGKTVQTLALLAHEKEENPGFASLLVMPTSLIYNWELEARKFAPDLNILVYSGTQRNKDPWKFRGYDVVLTSYGIVRMDVDQLSEFYFNYVILDESQAIKNPNSNIAT
;
A
#
# COMPACT_ATOMS: atom_id res chain seq x y z
N MET A 1 55.69 -6.01 25.55
CA MET A 1 56.45 -7.20 25.02
C MET A 1 55.73 -7.54 23.72
N ILE A 2 56.44 -7.85 22.63
CA ILE A 2 55.81 -8.24 21.38
C ILE A 2 55.57 -9.75 21.45
N VAL A 3 54.33 -10.19 21.29
CA VAL A 3 53.93 -11.58 21.28
C VAL A 3 54.17 -12.14 19.88
N ASN A 4 54.82 -13.32 19.81
CA ASN A 4 55.05 -14.01 18.53
C ASN A 4 53.71 -14.67 18.07
N PRO A 5 53.16 -14.32 16.89
CA PRO A 5 51.92 -14.90 16.37
C PRO A 5 51.98 -16.42 16.11
N ASP A 6 53.20 -16.97 15.95
CA ASP A 6 53.39 -18.40 15.70
C ASP A 6 53.30 -19.29 16.97
N GLN A 7 53.29 -18.65 18.14
CA GLN A 7 53.12 -19.35 19.41
C GLN A 7 51.64 -19.49 19.78
N PRO A 8 51.23 -20.54 20.52
CA PRO A 8 49.87 -20.62 21.02
C PRO A 8 49.49 -19.41 21.88
N PHE A 9 48.38 -18.74 21.60
CA PHE A 9 47.90 -17.59 22.35
C PHE A 9 46.40 -17.65 22.55
N HIS A 10 45.87 -16.86 23.44
CA HIS A 10 44.46 -16.53 23.57
C HIS A 10 44.21 -15.02 23.48
N ILE A 11 43.04 -14.69 22.95
CA ILE A 11 42.54 -13.31 23.04
C ILE A 11 41.77 -13.17 24.34
N VAL A 12 42.16 -12.17 25.13
CA VAL A 12 41.49 -11.82 26.37
C VAL A 12 41.07 -10.35 26.33
N TYR A 13 40.00 -10.07 27.04
CA TYR A 13 39.45 -8.74 27.15
C TYR A 13 39.59 -8.23 28.56
N SER A 14 39.73 -6.92 28.72
CA SER A 14 39.79 -6.29 30.04
C SER A 14 38.84 -5.13 30.17
N ILE A 15 38.41 -4.87 31.40
CA ILE A 15 37.60 -3.72 31.78
C ILE A 15 38.38 -2.88 32.77
N PHE A 16 38.40 -1.55 32.56
CA PHE A 16 39.07 -0.60 33.41
C PHE A 16 38.27 0.68 33.59
N SER A 17 38.56 1.41 34.67
CA SER A 17 37.95 2.72 34.95
C SER A 17 38.85 3.85 34.44
N HIS A 18 38.36 4.62 33.46
CA HIS A 18 39.04 5.80 32.97
C HIS A 18 38.63 7.03 33.78
N GLU A 19 39.58 7.92 34.05
CA GLU A 19 39.40 9.11 34.89
C GLU A 19 38.16 9.95 34.55
N PHE A 20 37.85 10.15 33.26
CA PHE A 20 36.75 11.00 32.79
C PHE A 20 35.62 10.21 32.08
N LEU A 21 35.93 9.10 31.45
CA LEU A 21 35.00 8.40 30.55
C LEU A 21 34.25 7.23 31.20
N GLY A 22 34.58 6.95 32.47
CA GLY A 22 34.05 5.80 33.20
C GLY A 22 34.63 4.49 32.71
N LEU A 23 33.81 3.44 32.63
CA LEU A 23 34.29 2.10 32.26
C LEU A 23 34.55 1.99 30.76
N LEU A 24 35.75 1.53 30.40
CA LEU A 24 36.20 1.25 29.06
C LEU A 24 36.66 -0.21 28.97
N PHE A 25 36.84 -0.68 27.74
CA PHE A 25 37.29 -2.04 27.43
C PHE A 25 38.53 -1.99 26.53
N GLU A 26 39.40 -2.99 26.71
CA GLU A 26 40.55 -3.21 25.84
C GLU A 26 40.69 -4.69 25.52
N SER A 27 41.37 -4.99 24.44
CA SER A 27 41.65 -6.35 23.97
C SER A 27 43.16 -6.64 23.95
N TYR A 28 43.53 -7.84 24.33
CA TYR A 28 44.92 -8.29 24.46
C TYR A 28 45.11 -9.69 23.86
N VAL A 29 46.30 -9.87 23.30
CA VAL A 29 46.86 -11.21 23.00
C VAL A 29 47.72 -11.65 24.16
N VAL A 30 47.48 -12.86 24.62
CA VAL A 30 48.22 -13.45 25.74
C VAL A 30 48.77 -14.83 25.34
N PRO A 31 50.09 -15.01 25.29
CA PRO A 31 50.70 -16.33 25.02
C PRO A 31 50.33 -17.36 26.08
N LEU A 32 50.27 -18.62 25.64
CA LEU A 32 50.07 -19.75 26.54
C LEU A 32 51.41 -20.36 26.97
N ASP A 33 51.49 -20.86 28.21
CA ASP A 33 52.58 -21.68 28.66
C ASP A 33 52.50 -23.13 28.10
N ASP A 34 53.52 -23.93 28.33
CA ASP A 34 53.59 -25.32 27.88
C ASP A 34 52.42 -26.19 28.40
N LYS A 35 51.72 -25.73 29.41
CA LYS A 35 50.53 -26.38 29.99
C LYS A 35 49.20 -25.76 29.51
N GLY A 36 49.26 -24.89 28.51
CA GLY A 36 48.07 -24.22 27.95
C GLY A 36 47.43 -23.16 28.85
N ARG A 37 48.14 -22.62 29.84
CA ARG A 37 47.66 -21.57 30.75
C ARG A 37 48.14 -20.23 30.26
N LEU A 38 47.36 -19.16 30.53
CA LEU A 38 47.74 -17.81 30.23
C LEU A 38 49.03 -17.39 30.96
N THR A 39 49.94 -16.76 30.22
CA THR A 39 51.16 -16.19 30.82
C THR A 39 50.88 -14.78 31.35
N TYR A 40 51.94 -14.15 31.94
CA TYR A 40 51.87 -12.71 32.36
C TYR A 40 52.39 -11.77 31.27
N ALA A 41 52.55 -12.24 30.03
CA ALA A 41 52.94 -11.41 28.91
C ALA A 41 51.69 -10.97 28.15
N TYR A 42 51.47 -9.64 28.05
CA TYR A 42 50.28 -9.07 27.39
C TYR A 42 50.72 -8.15 26.26
N GLN A 43 50.06 -8.25 25.11
CA GLN A 43 50.18 -7.32 24.01
C GLN A 43 48.79 -6.78 23.68
N ASN A 44 48.64 -5.46 23.68
CA ASN A 44 47.38 -4.83 23.22
C ASN A 44 47.15 -5.15 21.76
N ILE A 45 45.91 -5.54 21.42
CA ILE A 45 45.48 -5.78 20.04
C ILE A 45 44.40 -4.76 19.67
N SER A 46 44.54 -4.20 18.48
CA SER A 46 43.64 -3.20 17.90
C SER A 46 43.35 -3.54 16.46
N SER A 47 42.43 -2.83 15.82
CA SER A 47 42.12 -3.00 14.40
C SER A 47 43.34 -2.81 13.48
N ALA A 48 44.41 -2.14 13.96
CA ALA A 48 45.62 -1.88 13.21
C ALA A 48 46.56 -3.12 13.11
N ASN A 49 46.60 -3.97 14.16
CA ASN A 49 47.49 -5.14 14.24
C ASN A 49 46.75 -6.47 14.38
N ALA A 50 45.42 -6.50 14.36
CA ALA A 50 44.62 -7.70 14.52
C ALA A 50 44.91 -8.76 13.44
N ILE A 51 45.27 -8.36 12.24
CA ILE A 51 45.58 -9.26 11.12
C ILE A 51 46.79 -10.15 11.40
N GLU A 52 47.73 -9.70 12.26
CA GLU A 52 48.91 -10.49 12.65
C GLU A 52 48.49 -11.71 13.48
N PHE A 53 47.34 -11.73 14.09
CA PHE A 53 46.81 -12.75 14.99
C PHE A 53 45.56 -13.45 14.43
N ASP A 54 45.33 -13.39 13.10
CA ASP A 54 44.13 -13.92 12.43
C ASP A 54 43.87 -15.41 12.76
N SER A 55 44.91 -16.21 12.98
CA SER A 55 44.78 -17.62 13.31
C SER A 55 44.03 -17.92 14.61
N GLY A 56 43.92 -16.92 15.51
CA GLY A 56 43.25 -17.06 16.81
C GLY A 56 42.04 -16.18 16.97
N LEU A 57 41.61 -15.39 15.93
CA LEU A 57 40.50 -14.48 15.95
C LEU A 57 39.29 -15.06 15.19
N ASP A 58 38.11 -14.95 15.79
CA ASP A 58 36.87 -15.20 15.11
C ASP A 58 36.20 -13.85 14.67
N LYS A 59 35.07 -13.95 13.95
CA LYS A 59 34.33 -12.75 13.49
C LYS A 59 33.88 -11.84 14.64
N THR A 60 33.57 -12.44 15.79
CA THR A 60 33.13 -11.73 16.99
C THR A 60 34.30 -10.95 17.60
N ASP A 61 35.51 -11.53 17.59
CA ASP A 61 36.72 -10.86 18.07
C ASP A 61 37.03 -9.62 17.24
N TYR A 62 36.94 -9.69 15.90
CA TYR A 62 37.13 -8.53 15.04
C TYR A 62 36.12 -7.42 15.31
N GLU A 63 34.86 -7.79 15.55
CA GLU A 63 33.80 -6.82 15.89
C GLU A 63 34.06 -6.18 17.27
N LEU A 64 34.43 -6.99 18.27
CA LEU A 64 34.78 -6.53 19.61
C LEU A 64 35.96 -5.56 19.57
N ILE A 65 37.08 -5.93 18.90
CA ILE A 65 38.26 -5.08 18.76
C ILE A 65 37.87 -3.74 18.13
N LYS A 66 37.12 -3.74 17.02
CA LYS A 66 36.66 -2.51 16.36
C LYS A 66 35.80 -1.64 17.27
N LEU A 67 34.88 -2.23 18.03
CA LEU A 67 34.03 -1.48 18.97
C LEU A 67 34.86 -0.91 20.10
N MET A 68 35.81 -1.67 20.68
CA MET A 68 36.69 -1.23 21.76
C MET A 68 37.64 -0.12 21.31
N ASP A 69 38.23 -0.21 20.13
CA ASP A 69 39.02 0.86 19.52
C ASP A 69 38.21 2.17 19.41
N SER A 70 36.94 2.05 19.06
CA SER A 70 36.07 3.20 18.93
C SER A 70 35.76 3.89 20.27
N MET A 71 35.95 3.20 21.40
CA MET A 71 35.76 3.74 22.75
C MET A 71 37.02 4.39 23.30
N GLN A 72 38.17 4.21 22.64
CA GLN A 72 39.43 4.83 23.12
C GLN A 72 39.33 6.36 23.17
N GLN A 73 39.99 6.94 24.16
CA GLN A 73 39.95 8.36 24.45
C GLN A 73 40.12 9.24 23.20
N ASP A 74 41.13 8.92 22.39
CA ASP A 74 41.50 9.71 21.21
C ASP A 74 40.47 9.60 20.06
N VAL A 75 39.67 8.55 20.06
CA VAL A 75 38.65 8.32 19.05
C VAL A 75 37.30 8.90 19.47
N VAL A 76 36.89 8.65 20.72
CA VAL A 76 35.55 9.03 21.22
C VAL A 76 35.34 10.52 21.34
N VAL A 77 36.42 11.28 21.64
CA VAL A 77 36.32 12.77 21.81
C VAL A 77 36.45 13.52 20.49
N LYS A 78 37.08 12.90 19.47
CA LYS A 78 37.39 13.54 18.18
C LYS A 78 36.21 14.24 17.50
N PRO A 79 34.98 13.67 17.48
CA PRO A 79 33.81 14.32 16.87
C PRO A 79 33.39 15.63 17.56
N TYR A 80 33.75 15.79 18.82
CA TYR A 80 33.37 16.95 19.66
C TYR A 80 34.44 18.04 19.74
N MET A 81 35.66 17.73 19.30
CA MET A 81 36.77 18.68 19.30
C MET A 81 36.63 19.64 18.12
N LYS A 82 36.58 20.95 18.37
CA LYS A 82 36.75 21.96 17.32
C LYS A 82 38.15 21.87 16.74
N LYS A 83 38.33 22.15 15.44
CA LYS A 83 39.66 22.23 14.81
C LYS A 83 40.57 23.19 15.59
N GLY A 84 41.54 22.63 16.30
CA GLY A 84 42.52 23.37 17.13
C GLY A 84 43.58 22.41 17.67
N ASN A 85 44.68 22.93 18.26
CA ASN A 85 45.86 22.17 18.70
C ASN A 85 45.71 21.49 20.08
N LEU A 86 44.52 21.33 20.63
CA LEU A 86 44.34 20.65 21.91
C LEU A 86 44.47 19.12 21.73
N LYS A 87 45.25 18.49 22.63
CA LYS A 87 45.28 17.02 22.68
C LYS A 87 43.97 16.48 23.30
N PRO A 88 43.52 15.28 22.94
CA PRO A 88 42.31 14.67 23.50
C PRO A 88 42.22 14.67 25.01
N LYS A 89 43.34 14.37 25.69
CA LYS A 89 43.43 14.39 27.16
C LYS A 89 43.21 15.77 27.76
N ASP A 90 43.76 16.80 27.14
CA ASP A 90 43.60 18.19 27.62
C ASP A 90 42.19 18.72 27.33
N TYR A 91 41.59 18.27 26.24
CA TYR A 91 40.19 18.53 25.92
C TYR A 91 39.26 17.93 26.99
N LEU A 92 39.44 16.65 27.35
CA LEU A 92 38.68 16.02 28.44
C LEU A 92 38.85 16.76 29.76
N ARG A 93 40.08 17.08 30.14
CA ARG A 93 40.31 17.87 31.35
C ARG A 93 39.53 19.19 31.36
N LYS A 94 39.50 19.88 30.23
CA LYS A 94 38.76 21.14 30.08
C LYS A 94 37.25 20.98 30.22
N ILE A 95 36.63 19.97 29.59
CA ILE A 95 35.17 19.78 29.65
C ILE A 95 34.70 19.23 31.00
N PHE A 96 35.59 18.60 31.79
CA PHE A 96 35.29 18.08 33.12
C PHE A 96 35.80 18.96 34.27
N ASP A 97 36.49 20.05 33.97
CA ASP A 97 36.92 21.03 34.99
C ASP A 97 35.69 21.82 35.48
N PRO A 98 35.45 21.90 36.81
CA PRO A 98 34.31 22.62 37.36
C PRO A 98 34.20 24.10 36.94
N LYS A 99 35.31 24.73 36.49
CA LYS A 99 35.32 26.11 36.02
C LYS A 99 34.97 26.29 34.55
N THR A 100 35.16 25.25 33.73
CA THR A 100 34.97 25.28 32.27
C THR A 100 34.05 24.18 31.81
N GLU A 101 33.26 23.61 32.72
CA GLU A 101 32.38 22.45 32.52
C GLU A 101 31.45 22.63 31.33
N ASP A 102 31.41 21.60 30.44
CA ASP A 102 30.48 21.51 29.35
C ASP A 102 29.60 20.24 29.51
N LYS A 103 28.51 20.42 30.26
CA LYS A 103 27.58 19.32 30.60
C LYS A 103 26.97 18.69 29.36
N VAL A 104 26.66 19.47 28.32
CA VAL A 104 26.04 18.97 27.09
C VAL A 104 26.99 18.00 26.37
N THR A 105 28.25 18.37 26.22
CA THR A 105 29.28 17.50 25.64
C THR A 105 29.52 16.25 26.49
N GLN A 106 29.56 16.39 27.83
CA GLN A 106 29.70 15.25 28.75
C GLN A 106 28.53 14.25 28.56
N GLU A 107 27.28 14.72 28.54
CA GLU A 107 26.11 13.88 28.37
C GLU A 107 26.12 13.14 27.01
N LEU A 108 26.50 13.82 25.94
CA LEU A 108 26.64 13.23 24.63
C LEU A 108 27.74 12.16 24.59
N LEU A 109 28.89 12.41 25.24
CA LEU A 109 29.96 11.43 25.35
C LEU A 109 29.53 10.20 26.14
N PHE A 110 28.89 10.39 27.30
CA PHE A 110 28.39 9.27 28.10
C PHE A 110 27.31 8.46 27.36
N LYS A 111 26.40 9.12 26.67
CA LYS A 111 25.37 8.44 25.84
C LYS A 111 26.00 7.61 24.73
N ASN A 112 27.02 8.15 24.05
CA ASN A 112 27.73 7.41 22.99
C ASN A 112 28.45 6.19 23.56
N LEU A 113 29.16 6.36 24.71
CA LEU A 113 29.83 5.24 25.37
C LEU A 113 28.85 4.18 25.86
N GLU A 114 27.70 4.58 26.37
CA GLU A 114 26.65 3.65 26.82
C GLU A 114 26.13 2.79 25.68
N ILE A 115 25.86 3.38 24.50
CA ILE A 115 25.45 2.65 23.29
C ILE A 115 26.53 1.63 22.87
N LYS A 116 27.79 1.98 22.98
CA LYS A 116 28.90 1.07 22.64
C LYS A 116 29.03 -0.07 23.65
N ARG A 117 28.91 0.21 24.97
CA ARG A 117 28.88 -0.82 26.01
C ARG A 117 27.74 -1.80 25.78
N ALA A 118 26.54 -1.29 25.45
CA ALA A 118 25.38 -2.13 25.15
C ALA A 118 25.62 -3.09 23.96
N LYS A 119 26.47 -2.70 23.00
CA LYS A 119 26.86 -3.57 21.86
C LYS A 119 27.97 -4.56 22.22
N ILE A 120 28.96 -4.13 22.99
CA ILE A 120 30.12 -4.95 23.37
C ILE A 120 29.72 -6.08 24.32
N LEU A 121 28.93 -5.80 25.34
CA LEU A 121 28.64 -6.73 26.43
C LEU A 121 27.99 -8.06 25.97
N PRO A 122 27.00 -8.07 25.06
CA PRO A 122 26.48 -9.34 24.53
C PRO A 122 27.50 -10.15 23.73
N LEU A 123 28.44 -9.50 23.04
CA LEU A 123 29.48 -10.15 22.25
C LEU A 123 30.57 -10.77 23.14
N LEU A 124 30.71 -10.31 24.38
CA LEU A 124 31.65 -10.87 25.36
C LEU A 124 31.15 -12.19 25.96
N ILE A 125 29.89 -12.58 25.77
CA ILE A 125 29.41 -13.88 26.27
C ILE A 125 30.21 -15.02 25.61
N GLY A 126 30.83 -15.85 26.43
CA GLY A 126 31.73 -16.94 25.98
C GLY A 126 33.19 -16.53 25.75
N LYS A 127 33.51 -15.23 25.93
CA LYS A 127 34.87 -14.68 25.88
C LYS A 127 35.43 -14.55 27.32
N ARG A 128 36.74 -14.40 27.43
CA ARG A 128 37.44 -14.25 28.73
C ARG A 128 37.62 -12.77 29.04
N LEU A 129 37.05 -12.30 30.16
CA LEU A 129 37.11 -10.94 30.61
C LEU A 129 37.87 -10.82 31.93
N PHE A 130 38.75 -9.83 32.07
CA PHE A 130 39.58 -9.62 33.25
C PHE A 130 39.45 -8.16 33.76
N GLU A 131 39.71 -7.97 35.05
CA GLU A 131 39.93 -6.61 35.55
C GLU A 131 41.33 -6.11 35.13
N THR A 132 41.47 -4.83 34.90
CA THR A 132 42.78 -4.20 34.60
C THR A 132 43.47 -3.79 35.88
N ALA A 133 44.76 -4.08 35.98
CA ALA A 133 45.61 -3.65 37.08
C ALA A 133 46.06 -2.16 36.96
N SER A 134 46.70 -1.65 37.97
CA SER A 134 47.22 -0.26 37.98
C SER A 134 48.32 0.02 36.95
N ASP A 135 48.95 -1.03 36.43
CA ASP A 135 49.95 -0.98 35.35
C ASP A 135 49.33 -0.96 33.95
N GLY A 136 48.00 -1.01 33.83
CA GLY A 136 47.29 -1.02 32.59
C GLY A 136 47.14 -2.41 31.95
N ASN A 137 47.62 -3.46 32.56
CA ASN A 137 47.52 -4.83 32.06
C ASN A 137 46.35 -5.61 32.70
N PRO A 138 45.83 -6.65 32.06
CA PRO A 138 44.85 -7.55 32.68
C PRO A 138 45.39 -8.18 33.96
N THR A 139 44.59 -8.19 35.02
CA THR A 139 44.93 -8.90 36.26
C THR A 139 44.71 -10.41 36.10
N GLY A 140 45.21 -11.18 37.12
CA GLY A 140 44.85 -12.60 37.21
C GLY A 140 43.38 -12.88 37.62
N LYS A 141 42.56 -11.84 37.81
CA LYS A 141 41.16 -11.95 38.25
C LYS A 141 40.23 -11.96 37.03
N GLU A 142 39.81 -13.14 36.69
CA GLU A 142 38.83 -13.33 35.61
C GLU A 142 37.41 -13.02 36.09
N ILE A 143 36.65 -12.33 35.27
CA ILE A 143 35.26 -12.02 35.49
C ILE A 143 34.41 -13.05 34.75
N LEU A 144 33.68 -13.85 35.50
CA LEU A 144 32.82 -14.89 34.93
C LEU A 144 31.56 -14.23 34.29
N ILE A 145 31.40 -14.35 32.96
CA ILE A 145 30.26 -13.83 32.23
C ILE A 145 29.18 -14.89 32.16
N HIS A 146 28.01 -14.61 32.69
CA HIS A 146 26.88 -15.52 32.61
C HIS A 146 26.08 -15.31 31.31
N ALA A 147 25.79 -16.42 30.60
CA ALA A 147 24.98 -16.39 29.38
C ALA A 147 23.47 -16.30 29.70
N GLU A 148 23.05 -16.82 30.84
CA GLU A 148 21.66 -16.76 31.28
C GLU A 148 21.36 -15.40 31.91
N ARG A 149 20.12 -14.96 31.75
CA ARG A 149 19.66 -13.68 32.26
C ARG A 149 19.20 -13.78 33.71
N ALA A 150 19.50 -12.76 34.49
CA ALA A 150 18.93 -12.57 35.82
C ALA A 150 17.54 -11.93 35.72
N THR A 151 16.66 -12.25 36.66
CA THR A 151 15.33 -11.64 36.80
C THR A 151 15.30 -10.72 38.00
N VAL A 152 14.44 -9.69 37.94
CA VAL A 152 14.24 -8.76 39.04
C VAL A 152 12.78 -8.71 39.42
N ILE A 153 12.51 -8.84 40.73
CA ILE A 153 11.20 -8.66 41.35
C ILE A 153 11.26 -7.41 42.21
N PHE A 154 10.33 -6.50 41.99
CA PHE A 154 10.23 -5.30 42.80
C PHE A 154 9.22 -5.48 43.92
N HIS A 155 9.61 -5.20 45.15
CA HIS A 155 8.80 -5.36 46.35
C HIS A 155 8.40 -4.00 46.90
N PHE A 156 7.13 -3.91 47.30
CA PHE A 156 6.55 -2.77 48.00
C PHE A 156 5.84 -3.28 49.24
N ASP A 157 6.42 -2.98 50.41
CA ASP A 157 5.84 -3.37 51.71
C ASP A 157 5.27 -2.11 52.38
N LYS A 158 3.93 -1.96 52.33
CA LYS A 158 3.23 -0.82 52.95
C LYS A 158 3.11 -1.04 54.44
N GLY A 159 3.80 -0.19 55.16
CA GLY A 159 3.70 -0.10 56.61
C GLY A 159 2.70 0.95 57.09
N GLU A 160 2.70 1.23 58.41
CA GLU A 160 1.79 2.20 59.00
C GLU A 160 2.14 3.66 58.61
N PHE A 161 3.42 4.00 58.54
CA PHE A 161 3.89 5.37 58.29
C PHE A 161 4.59 5.58 56.95
N ASN A 162 4.98 4.48 56.30
CA ASN A 162 5.74 4.53 55.05
C ASN A 162 5.63 3.22 54.23
N THR A 163 5.95 3.29 52.95
CA THR A 163 6.12 2.11 52.08
C THR A 163 7.60 1.85 51.83
N GLN A 164 8.04 0.64 52.08
CA GLN A 164 9.38 0.18 51.82
C GLN A 164 9.47 -0.39 50.40
N TYR A 165 10.37 0.13 49.56
CA TYR A 165 10.60 -0.32 48.20
C TYR A 165 11.99 -0.93 48.05
N TYR A 166 12.09 -2.15 47.50
CA TYR A 166 13.37 -2.83 47.26
C TYR A 166 13.25 -3.88 46.13
N PRO A 167 14.32 -4.06 45.30
CA PRO A 167 14.39 -5.12 44.32
C PRO A 167 15.00 -6.41 44.90
N THR A 168 14.50 -7.52 44.48
CA THR A 168 15.14 -8.84 44.65
C THR A 168 15.61 -9.34 43.28
N VAL A 169 16.91 -9.55 43.14
CA VAL A 169 17.50 -10.14 41.95
C VAL A 169 17.56 -11.66 42.13
N LYS A 170 17.12 -12.42 41.14
CA LYS A 170 17.23 -13.86 41.08
C LYS A 170 18.08 -14.30 39.88
N PHE A 171 18.95 -15.26 40.09
CA PHE A 171 19.73 -15.89 39.04
C PHE A 171 19.59 -17.40 39.15
N LYS A 172 19.22 -18.10 38.06
CA LYS A 172 18.90 -19.54 38.07
C LYS A 172 17.90 -19.93 39.16
N GLY A 173 16.92 -19.08 39.42
CA GLY A 173 15.89 -19.30 40.45
C GLY A 173 16.32 -18.99 41.88
N GLN A 174 17.61 -18.76 42.16
CA GLN A 174 18.12 -18.45 43.47
C GLN A 174 18.28 -16.93 43.67
N LYS A 175 18.06 -16.46 44.90
CA LYS A 175 18.25 -15.06 45.25
C LYS A 175 19.73 -14.69 45.18
N LEU A 176 20.09 -13.72 44.37
CA LEU A 176 21.44 -13.15 44.28
C LEU A 176 21.63 -12.10 45.39
N THR A 177 22.67 -12.28 46.20
CA THR A 177 23.11 -11.25 47.17
C THR A 177 24.08 -10.33 46.46
N TRP A 178 23.69 -9.08 46.20
CA TRP A 178 24.48 -8.12 45.42
C TRP A 178 24.63 -6.74 46.07
N GLN A 179 23.80 -6.44 47.06
CA GLN A 179 23.84 -5.19 47.80
C GLN A 179 25.01 -5.17 48.78
N HIS A 180 25.66 -4.02 48.91
CA HIS A 180 26.85 -3.80 49.78
C HIS A 180 28.04 -4.75 49.53
N ARG A 181 28.15 -5.29 48.29
CA ARG A 181 29.26 -6.18 47.89
C ARG A 181 30.26 -5.53 46.92
N GLY A 182 30.28 -4.19 46.84
CA GLY A 182 31.19 -3.47 45.95
C GLY A 182 30.85 -3.67 44.45
N GLY A 183 29.65 -4.16 44.17
CA GLY A 183 29.16 -4.31 42.77
C GLY A 183 28.97 -2.97 42.08
N TYR A 184 29.05 -2.97 40.77
CA TYR A 184 28.84 -1.78 39.96
C TYR A 184 28.17 -2.11 38.62
N LEU A 185 27.44 -1.14 38.06
CA LEU A 185 26.82 -1.25 36.75
C LEU A 185 27.86 -0.96 35.66
N VAL A 186 28.00 -1.88 34.72
CA VAL A 186 28.84 -1.72 33.52
C VAL A 186 28.08 -0.99 32.41
N CYS A 187 26.80 -1.32 32.26
CA CYS A 187 25.87 -0.68 31.36
C CYS A 187 24.53 -0.47 32.08
N LYS A 188 23.87 0.66 31.82
CA LYS A 188 22.59 0.99 32.44
C LYS A 188 21.40 0.52 31.60
N ASP A 189 21.51 0.62 30.29
CA ASP A 189 20.44 0.23 29.38
C ASP A 189 21.00 -0.50 28.15
N PRO A 190 20.82 -1.83 28.06
CA PRO A 190 20.27 -2.74 29.07
C PRO A 190 21.20 -2.90 30.30
N ALA A 191 20.62 -3.25 31.45
CA ALA A 191 21.40 -3.37 32.68
C ALA A 191 22.40 -4.53 32.62
N TRP A 192 23.66 -4.23 33.01
CA TRP A 192 24.73 -5.22 33.23
C TRP A 192 25.43 -4.92 34.53
N LEU A 193 25.49 -5.90 35.40
CA LEU A 193 25.99 -5.72 36.78
C LEU A 193 27.15 -6.68 37.03
N ILE A 194 28.27 -6.11 37.52
CA ILE A 194 29.35 -6.93 38.11
C ILE A 194 29.19 -6.95 39.63
N VAL A 195 29.24 -8.13 40.19
CA VAL A 195 29.33 -8.38 41.61
C VAL A 195 30.11 -9.66 41.87
N ASP A 196 31.05 -9.64 42.87
CA ASP A 196 31.88 -10.78 43.23
C ASP A 196 32.59 -11.45 42.02
N GLN A 197 33.15 -10.61 41.12
CA GLN A 197 33.81 -11.08 39.86
C GLN A 197 32.90 -11.86 38.91
N GLN A 198 31.62 -11.61 38.98
CA GLN A 198 30.64 -12.23 38.07
C GLN A 198 29.86 -11.14 37.37
N LEU A 199 29.68 -11.26 36.05
CA LEU A 199 28.95 -10.31 35.22
C LEU A 199 27.58 -10.90 34.87
N PHE A 200 26.55 -10.23 35.37
CA PHE A 200 25.15 -10.59 35.16
C PHE A 200 24.47 -9.62 34.19
N HIS A 201 23.66 -10.13 33.32
CA HIS A 201 22.74 -9.34 32.50
C HIS A 201 21.29 -9.71 32.82
N PHE A 202 20.38 -8.80 32.52
CA PHE A 202 19.00 -8.90 32.95
C PHE A 202 18.06 -9.12 31.76
N GLU A 203 16.82 -9.50 32.04
CA GLU A 203 15.77 -9.55 31.06
C GLU A 203 15.57 -8.19 30.36
N LYS A 204 15.03 -8.20 29.12
CA LYS A 204 14.78 -6.98 28.36
C LYS A 204 13.92 -6.00 29.17
N GLY A 205 14.25 -4.71 29.11
CA GLY A 205 13.50 -3.62 29.75
C GLY A 205 13.94 -3.25 31.16
N ILE A 206 14.90 -3.95 31.77
CA ILE A 206 15.46 -3.51 33.06
C ILE A 206 16.53 -2.45 32.80
N ASP A 207 16.18 -1.20 33.15
CA ASP A 207 17.13 -0.09 33.21
C ASP A 207 17.90 -0.16 34.54
N GLY A 208 19.21 -0.21 34.46
CA GLY A 208 20.13 -0.20 35.62
C GLY A 208 19.92 0.98 36.53
N LYS A 209 19.38 2.12 36.06
CA LYS A 209 19.01 3.24 36.92
C LYS A 209 18.03 2.82 38.04
N LYS A 210 17.20 1.81 37.81
CA LYS A 210 16.29 1.26 38.81
C LYS A 210 17.00 0.40 39.87
N LEU A 211 18.19 -0.14 39.53
CA LEU A 211 19.03 -0.96 40.42
C LEU A 211 20.12 -0.13 41.13
N GLN A 212 20.61 0.89 40.48
CA GLN A 212 21.74 1.72 40.97
C GLN A 212 21.60 2.20 42.42
N PRO A 213 20.43 2.70 42.91
CA PRO A 213 20.29 3.15 44.29
C PRO A 213 20.50 2.03 45.32
N PHE A 214 20.26 0.77 44.91
CA PHE A 214 20.30 -0.40 45.81
C PHE A 214 21.67 -1.10 45.84
N LEU A 215 22.66 -0.60 45.11
CA LEU A 215 24.03 -1.09 45.24
C LEU A 215 24.54 -0.89 46.67
N ASN A 216 24.17 0.23 47.30
CA ASN A 216 24.61 0.62 48.63
C ASN A 216 23.44 0.89 49.62
N LYS A 217 22.22 0.44 49.28
CA LYS A 217 21.03 0.58 50.14
C LYS A 217 20.20 -0.71 50.04
N ASN A 218 19.67 -1.16 51.17
CA ASN A 218 18.80 -2.32 51.21
C ASN A 218 17.39 -2.00 50.67
N SER A 219 16.93 -0.78 50.93
CA SER A 219 15.60 -0.32 50.52
C SER A 219 15.49 1.19 50.44
N ILE A 220 14.47 1.67 49.82
CA ILE A 220 14.06 3.09 49.79
C ILE A 220 12.75 3.21 50.56
N MET A 221 12.66 4.19 51.45
CA MET A 221 11.48 4.49 52.23
C MET A 221 10.69 5.61 51.58
N ILE A 222 9.39 5.36 51.31
CA ILE A 222 8.47 6.32 50.73
C ILE A 222 7.51 6.75 51.84
N GLU A 223 7.60 8.04 52.23
CA GLU A 223 6.73 8.59 53.22
C GLU A 223 5.28 8.58 52.78
N ARG A 224 4.34 8.33 53.71
CA ARG A 224 2.87 8.19 53.44
C ARG A 224 2.31 9.37 52.64
N ARG A 225 2.77 10.59 52.88
CA ARG A 225 2.29 11.79 52.16
C ARG A 225 2.60 11.76 50.63
N PHE A 226 3.62 11.01 50.21
CA PHE A 226 4.03 10.88 48.80
C PHE A 226 3.53 9.60 48.17
N GLU A 227 2.96 8.64 48.92
CA GLU A 227 2.49 7.34 48.42
C GLU A 227 1.50 7.46 47.26
N PRO A 228 0.46 8.33 47.31
CA PRO A 228 -0.55 8.38 46.21
C PRO A 228 0.09 8.78 44.88
N GLU A 229 0.96 9.78 44.87
CA GLU A 229 1.64 10.22 43.67
C GLU A 229 2.66 9.18 43.17
N TYR A 230 3.40 8.57 44.13
CA TYR A 230 4.39 7.54 43.84
C TYR A 230 3.75 6.29 43.26
N TYR A 231 2.60 5.84 43.81
CA TYR A 231 1.85 4.70 43.30
C TYR A 231 1.29 5.00 41.91
N ARG A 232 0.71 6.15 41.70
CA ARG A 232 0.13 6.58 40.42
C ARG A 232 1.17 6.62 39.30
N LYS A 233 2.34 7.20 39.53
CA LYS A 233 3.34 7.42 38.51
C LYS A 233 4.35 6.28 38.42
N PHE A 234 4.89 5.82 39.53
CA PHE A 234 6.03 4.91 39.55
C PHE A 234 5.62 3.44 39.65
N VAL A 235 4.75 3.11 40.63
CA VAL A 235 4.36 1.70 40.85
C VAL A 235 3.53 1.18 39.68
N THR A 236 2.61 1.97 39.14
CA THR A 236 1.83 1.63 37.95
C THR A 236 2.76 1.33 36.76
N ALA A 237 3.78 2.17 36.51
CA ALA A 237 4.75 1.96 35.46
C ALA A 237 5.60 0.70 35.67
N LEU A 238 5.97 0.39 36.92
CA LEU A 238 6.68 -0.85 37.25
C LEU A 238 5.83 -2.09 37.04
N ILE A 239 4.57 -2.09 37.53
CA ILE A 239 3.63 -3.21 37.35
C ILE A 239 3.41 -3.51 35.87
N THR A 240 3.36 -2.47 35.04
CA THR A 240 3.21 -2.64 33.58
C THR A 240 4.34 -3.45 32.98
N GLN A 241 5.58 -3.21 33.42
CA GLN A 241 6.79 -3.73 32.78
C GLN A 241 7.40 -4.94 33.48
N PHE A 242 7.25 -5.04 34.82
CA PHE A 242 7.96 -5.99 35.64
C PHE A 242 7.04 -6.81 36.53
N GLU A 243 7.63 -7.83 37.18
CA GLU A 243 6.99 -8.53 38.26
C GLU A 243 7.08 -7.67 39.54
N VAL A 244 5.95 -7.36 40.13
CA VAL A 244 5.85 -6.55 41.36
C VAL A 244 5.07 -7.34 42.40
N VAL A 245 5.60 -7.37 43.61
CA VAL A 245 4.97 -7.95 44.78
C VAL A 245 4.61 -6.82 45.74
N GLY A 246 3.31 -6.65 46.02
CA GLY A 246 2.78 -5.67 46.95
C GLY A 246 2.33 -6.31 48.24
N LYS A 247 2.71 -5.73 49.39
CA LYS A 247 2.06 -5.99 50.67
C LYS A 247 1.33 -4.72 51.11
N GLY A 248 0.04 -4.86 51.41
CA GLY A 248 -0.81 -3.74 51.80
C GLY A 248 -1.50 -3.03 50.62
N PHE A 249 -1.43 -3.59 49.44
CA PHE A 249 -2.27 -3.29 48.28
C PHE A 249 -2.38 -4.52 47.39
N GLU A 250 -3.40 -4.55 46.51
CA GLU A 250 -3.70 -5.70 45.67
C GLU A 250 -3.29 -5.46 44.21
N ILE A 251 -2.80 -6.52 43.53
CA ILE A 251 -2.52 -6.51 42.11
C ILE A 251 -3.31 -7.64 41.47
N HIS A 252 -4.29 -7.29 40.65
CA HIS A 252 -5.08 -8.22 39.85
C HIS A 252 -4.53 -8.30 38.44
N THR A 253 -4.25 -9.51 37.95
CA THR A 253 -3.83 -9.71 36.57
C THR A 253 -5.03 -10.14 35.75
N GLU A 254 -5.40 -9.30 34.79
CA GLU A 254 -6.47 -9.54 33.83
C GLU A 254 -5.88 -10.10 32.52
N GLN A 255 -6.26 -11.33 32.17
CA GLN A 255 -5.97 -11.92 30.86
C GLN A 255 -7.28 -11.98 30.09
N GLY A 256 -7.41 -11.14 29.07
CA GLY A 256 -8.59 -11.08 28.22
C GLY A 256 -8.30 -11.50 26.78
N THR A 257 -9.36 -11.86 26.07
CA THR A 257 -9.31 -11.93 24.60
C THR A 257 -9.42 -10.51 24.06
N PRO A 258 -8.50 -10.05 23.21
CA PRO A 258 -8.57 -8.71 22.66
C PRO A 258 -9.70 -8.57 21.66
N GLU A 259 -10.33 -7.40 21.63
CA GLU A 259 -11.13 -6.95 20.51
C GLU A 259 -10.15 -6.52 19.40
N ALA A 260 -10.17 -7.20 18.25
CA ALA A 260 -9.30 -6.87 17.12
C ALA A 260 -9.91 -5.75 16.29
N LEU A 261 -9.14 -4.71 16.05
CA LEU A 261 -9.53 -3.54 15.29
C LEU A 261 -8.57 -3.34 14.11
N LEU A 262 -9.09 -2.86 12.99
CA LEU A 262 -8.29 -2.29 11.91
C LEU A 262 -8.59 -0.79 11.87
N ALA A 263 -7.64 0.00 12.37
CA ALA A 263 -7.78 1.45 12.42
C ALA A 263 -7.36 2.09 11.11
N ILE A 264 -8.15 3.06 10.65
CA ILE A 264 -7.92 3.86 9.47
C ILE A 264 -7.60 5.29 9.90
N SER A 265 -6.53 5.86 9.36
CA SER A 265 -6.16 7.26 9.56
C SER A 265 -5.49 7.82 8.31
N ASP A 266 -5.49 9.13 8.17
CA ASP A 266 -4.64 9.86 7.23
C ASP A 266 -3.20 9.99 7.76
N LEU A 267 -2.27 10.24 6.87
CA LEU A 267 -0.87 10.45 7.26
C LEU A 267 -0.74 11.88 7.85
N PRO A 268 -0.40 12.05 9.13
CA PRO A 268 -0.23 13.38 9.69
C PRO A 268 1.02 14.05 9.08
N GLY A 269 0.84 15.23 8.47
CA GLY A 269 1.95 16.11 8.11
C GLY A 269 2.34 16.20 6.65
N GLY A 270 1.49 15.81 5.72
CA GLY A 270 1.74 16.00 4.28
C GLY A 270 2.37 14.79 3.60
N ARG A 271 2.61 14.90 2.30
CA ARG A 271 3.11 13.81 1.45
C ARG A 271 4.50 13.38 1.89
N PRO A 272 4.73 12.09 2.19
CA PRO A 272 6.10 11.60 2.31
C PRO A 272 6.76 11.67 0.93
N THR A 273 7.97 12.20 0.84
CA THR A 273 8.82 12.14 -0.35
C THR A 273 9.33 10.71 -0.60
N GLU A 274 9.27 9.88 0.42
CA GLU A 274 9.58 8.45 0.39
C GLU A 274 8.41 7.70 1.03
N ASN A 275 8.06 6.52 0.47
CA ASN A 275 7.12 5.64 1.13
C ASN A 275 7.74 5.11 2.45
N LEU A 276 6.95 4.44 3.28
CA LEU A 276 7.44 3.80 4.53
C LEU A 276 8.53 2.74 4.27
N PHE A 277 8.88 2.48 3.02
CA PHE A 277 9.87 1.51 2.56
C PHE A 277 11.16 2.16 2.06
N GLY A 278 11.24 3.52 2.03
CA GLY A 278 12.39 4.25 1.49
C GLY A 278 12.45 4.30 -0.04
N GLU A 279 11.35 3.96 -0.73
CA GLU A 279 11.22 4.13 -2.18
C GLU A 279 10.58 5.48 -2.49
N GLU A 280 11.06 6.16 -3.52
CA GLU A 280 10.42 7.39 -4.00
C GLU A 280 8.99 7.09 -4.46
N VAL A 281 8.01 7.72 -3.82
CA VAL A 281 6.60 7.62 -4.23
C VAL A 281 6.43 8.42 -5.51
N GLU A 282 6.05 7.76 -6.60
CA GLU A 282 5.58 8.46 -7.79
C GLU A 282 4.55 9.52 -7.38
N ASN A 283 4.71 10.72 -7.92
CA ASN A 283 3.92 11.94 -7.60
C ASN A 283 2.43 11.76 -7.93
N THR A 284 1.75 10.87 -7.22
CA THR A 284 0.29 10.80 -7.25
C THR A 284 -0.25 11.91 -6.36
N ASN A 285 -1.12 12.75 -6.92
CA ASN A 285 -1.84 13.81 -6.17
C ASN A 285 -2.83 13.23 -5.14
N GLU A 286 -2.74 11.96 -4.82
CA GLU A 286 -3.67 11.21 -4.01
C GLU A 286 -3.27 11.20 -2.53
N GLU A 287 -4.24 11.33 -1.63
CA GLU A 287 -4.03 11.24 -0.18
C GLU A 287 -3.66 9.81 0.21
N ILE A 288 -2.76 9.68 1.18
CA ILE A 288 -2.30 8.37 1.70
C ILE A 288 -3.10 8.01 2.95
N ILE A 289 -3.63 6.81 2.97
CA ILE A 289 -4.33 6.21 4.11
C ILE A 289 -3.44 5.19 4.79
N VAL A 290 -3.38 5.29 6.12
CA VAL A 290 -2.66 4.35 6.98
C VAL A 290 -3.65 3.38 7.61
N LEU A 291 -3.41 2.08 7.42
CA LEU A 291 -4.11 0.97 8.05
C LEU A 291 -3.23 0.39 9.16
N GLU A 292 -3.77 0.32 10.39
CA GLU A 292 -3.05 -0.12 11.58
C GLU A 292 -3.88 -1.16 12.34
N PRO A 293 -3.42 -2.42 12.48
CA PRO A 293 -4.02 -3.39 13.39
C PRO A 293 -3.89 -2.92 14.83
N ARG A 294 -4.99 -2.91 15.55
CA ARG A 294 -5.04 -2.52 16.96
C ARG A 294 -5.80 -3.56 17.77
N PHE A 295 -5.45 -3.67 19.04
CA PHE A 295 -6.00 -4.67 19.96
C PHE A 295 -6.47 -3.99 21.22
N LYS A 296 -7.78 -4.04 21.44
CA LYS A 296 -8.41 -3.40 22.60
C LYS A 296 -8.66 -4.43 23.69
N TYR A 297 -8.12 -4.16 24.88
CA TYR A 297 -8.31 -4.92 26.10
C TYR A 297 -9.00 -4.03 27.11
N GLY A 298 -10.31 -4.15 27.27
CA GLY A 298 -11.10 -3.24 28.09
C GLY A 298 -10.91 -1.77 27.68
N GLU A 299 -10.31 -0.96 28.54
CA GLU A 299 -10.03 0.46 28.28
C GLU A 299 -8.72 0.70 27.50
N PHE A 300 -7.86 -0.30 27.41
CA PHE A 300 -6.56 -0.17 26.79
C PHE A 300 -6.58 -0.54 25.32
N ASP A 301 -5.94 0.28 24.50
CA ASP A 301 -5.84 0.14 23.05
C ASP A 301 -4.37 0.08 22.63
N PHE A 302 -3.95 -1.06 22.10
CA PHE A 302 -2.57 -1.34 21.73
C PHE A 302 -2.40 -1.50 20.21
N GLY A 303 -1.30 -0.99 19.67
CA GLY A 303 -0.86 -1.31 18.31
C GLY A 303 -0.27 -2.72 18.20
N MET A 304 0.04 -3.13 16.98
CA MET A 304 0.72 -4.40 16.72
C MET A 304 2.06 -4.48 17.46
N LEU A 305 2.38 -5.65 18.04
CA LEU A 305 3.71 -5.90 18.61
C LEU A 305 4.75 -5.88 17.48
N THR A 306 5.75 -5.00 17.62
CA THR A 306 6.91 -4.94 16.73
C THR A 306 8.10 -5.60 17.39
N ASN A 307 9.01 -6.16 16.59
CA ASN A 307 10.22 -6.84 17.11
C ASN A 307 11.24 -5.88 17.76
N ASP A 308 11.02 -4.58 17.69
CA ASP A 308 11.95 -3.56 18.16
C ASP A 308 11.99 -3.38 19.68
N GLY A 309 11.24 -4.18 20.42
CA GLY A 309 11.41 -4.34 21.88
C GLY A 309 10.95 -3.18 22.75
N GLU A 310 10.33 -2.14 22.21
CA GLU A 310 10.01 -0.93 22.95
C GLU A 310 8.73 -0.96 23.78
N SER A 311 7.89 -1.97 23.70
CA SER A 311 6.79 -2.13 24.65
C SER A 311 6.50 -3.60 24.95
N ASN A 312 6.70 -3.96 26.20
CA ASN A 312 6.09 -5.13 26.81
C ASN A 312 4.57 -4.92 26.86
N GLY A 313 3.92 -4.67 25.81
CA GLY A 313 2.50 -4.60 25.53
C GLY A 313 1.47 -4.68 26.63
N ASN A 314 1.88 -4.68 27.88
CA ASN A 314 1.01 -4.72 29.04
C ASN A 314 0.61 -3.29 29.44
N SER A 315 -0.52 -3.16 30.11
CA SER A 315 -0.95 -1.90 30.73
C SER A 315 -1.40 -2.13 32.14
N CYS A 316 -1.45 -1.07 32.93
CA CYS A 316 -1.90 -1.13 34.30
C CYS A 316 -2.76 0.11 34.62
N ARG A 317 -3.96 -0.12 35.11
CA ARG A 317 -4.79 0.91 35.74
C ARG A 317 -4.81 0.71 37.26
N TYR A 318 -5.12 1.74 38.00
CA TYR A 318 -5.31 1.65 39.44
C TYR A 318 -6.64 2.28 39.84
N GLU A 319 -7.17 1.78 40.94
CA GLU A 319 -8.31 2.35 41.66
C GLU A 319 -7.87 2.70 43.07
N GLU A 320 -8.30 3.85 43.58
CA GLU A 320 -8.02 4.31 44.93
C GLU A 320 -9.37 4.45 45.66
N LYS A 321 -9.54 3.68 46.73
CA LYS A 321 -10.70 3.78 47.62
C LYS A 321 -10.21 3.83 49.05
N ASP A 322 -10.61 4.86 49.81
CA ASP A 322 -10.29 5.03 51.22
C ASP A 322 -8.79 4.89 51.56
N GLY A 323 -7.91 5.38 50.65
CA GLY A 323 -6.46 5.29 50.80
C GLY A 323 -5.89 3.91 50.53
N ASN A 324 -6.67 2.98 50.03
CA ASN A 324 -6.22 1.68 49.54
C ASN A 324 -6.13 1.70 48.04
N PHE A 325 -5.02 1.15 47.50
CA PHE A 325 -4.75 1.06 46.09
C PHE A 325 -4.97 -0.37 45.60
N THR A 326 -5.71 -0.52 44.52
CA THR A 326 -5.86 -1.78 43.76
C THR A 326 -5.39 -1.56 42.37
N PHE A 327 -4.49 -2.40 41.90
CA PHE A 327 -3.90 -2.32 40.56
C PHE A 327 -4.47 -3.44 39.68
N PHE A 328 -4.81 -3.10 38.44
CA PHE A 328 -5.29 -4.05 37.43
C PHE A 328 -4.30 -4.07 36.26
N LYS A 329 -3.54 -5.15 36.19
CA LYS A 329 -2.55 -5.39 35.14
C LYS A 329 -3.21 -6.14 33.99
N THR A 330 -3.25 -5.54 32.82
CA THR A 330 -3.71 -6.20 31.59
C THR A 330 -2.52 -6.79 30.86
N VAL A 331 -2.57 -8.12 30.65
CA VAL A 331 -1.52 -8.87 29.92
C VAL A 331 -2.01 -9.18 28.52
N ARG A 332 -1.24 -8.78 27.50
CA ARG A 332 -1.57 -9.07 26.10
C ARG A 332 -1.36 -10.54 25.76
N THR A 333 -2.24 -11.06 24.92
CA THR A 333 -2.16 -12.43 24.41
C THR A 333 -1.57 -12.43 22.99
N SER A 334 -0.25 -12.37 22.88
CA SER A 334 0.49 -12.23 21.61
C SER A 334 0.07 -13.26 20.55
N LYS A 335 -0.14 -14.52 20.94
CA LYS A 335 -0.58 -15.58 20.01
C LYS A 335 -1.94 -15.30 19.36
N VAL A 336 -2.86 -14.69 20.12
CA VAL A 336 -4.19 -14.33 19.60
C VAL A 336 -4.07 -13.14 18.65
N GLU A 337 -3.28 -12.15 19.03
CA GLU A 337 -3.02 -10.98 18.19
C GLU A 337 -2.34 -11.35 16.88
N GLU A 338 -1.30 -12.19 16.92
CA GLU A 338 -0.59 -12.72 15.74
C GLU A 338 -1.55 -13.47 14.79
N ARG A 339 -2.52 -14.19 15.33
CA ARG A 339 -3.57 -14.84 14.53
C ARG A 339 -4.38 -13.81 13.74
N TYR A 340 -4.83 -12.72 14.38
CA TYR A 340 -5.58 -11.65 13.71
C TYR A 340 -4.73 -10.94 12.64
N VAL A 341 -3.48 -10.62 12.95
CA VAL A 341 -2.54 -10.03 11.98
C VAL A 341 -2.34 -10.96 10.79
N THR A 342 -2.19 -12.25 11.02
CA THR A 342 -2.04 -13.26 9.96
C THR A 342 -3.28 -13.33 9.06
N LEU A 343 -4.50 -13.22 9.62
CA LEU A 343 -5.73 -13.16 8.84
C LEU A 343 -5.77 -11.95 7.91
N ILE A 344 -5.34 -10.79 8.39
CA ILE A 344 -5.26 -9.57 7.56
C ILE A 344 -4.19 -9.71 6.48
N LYS A 345 -3.01 -10.23 6.83
CA LYS A 345 -1.90 -10.45 5.89
C LYS A 345 -2.27 -11.43 4.76
N LYS A 346 -3.09 -12.45 5.02
CA LYS A 346 -3.59 -13.38 4.00
C LYS A 346 -4.40 -12.69 2.89
N LYS A 347 -4.90 -11.48 3.14
CA LYS A 347 -5.62 -10.65 2.18
C LYS A 347 -4.74 -9.61 1.49
N GLY A 348 -3.42 -9.77 1.56
CA GLY A 348 -2.45 -8.98 0.79
C GLY A 348 -1.90 -7.73 1.50
N LEU A 349 -2.28 -7.45 2.75
CA LEU A 349 -1.67 -6.35 3.50
C LEU A 349 -0.38 -6.79 4.20
N ASN A 350 0.68 -6.00 4.01
CA ASN A 350 1.94 -6.15 4.72
C ASN A 350 2.15 -4.96 5.66
N PHE A 351 2.61 -5.24 6.89
CA PHE A 351 2.81 -4.22 7.91
C PHE A 351 4.29 -4.03 8.20
N ILE A 352 4.75 -2.78 8.13
CA ILE A 352 6.09 -2.34 8.55
C ILE A 352 5.90 -1.46 9.79
N HIS A 353 6.64 -1.75 10.84
CA HIS A 353 6.44 -1.09 12.15
C HIS A 353 4.95 -1.06 12.59
N GLY A 354 4.20 -2.13 12.27
CA GLY A 354 2.80 -2.26 12.63
C GLY A 354 1.82 -1.46 11.77
N LYS A 355 2.21 -0.88 10.65
CA LYS A 355 1.36 -0.03 9.78
C LYS A 355 1.53 -0.39 8.32
N THR A 356 0.51 -0.11 7.52
CA THR A 356 0.54 -0.14 6.05
C THR A 356 -0.01 1.17 5.53
N ALA A 357 0.69 1.77 4.57
CA ALA A 357 0.25 2.98 3.89
C ALA A 357 -0.14 2.65 2.45
N LEU A 358 -1.32 3.10 2.02
CA LEU A 358 -1.86 2.88 0.67
C LEU A 358 -2.44 4.19 0.12
N PRO A 359 -2.42 4.38 -1.21
CA PRO A 359 -3.25 5.40 -1.85
C PRO A 359 -4.71 5.23 -1.45
N LYS A 360 -5.42 6.35 -1.28
CA LYS A 360 -6.77 6.37 -0.74
C LYS A 360 -7.75 5.46 -1.50
N THR A 361 -7.75 5.54 -2.81
CA THR A 361 -8.62 4.70 -3.66
C THR A 361 -8.34 3.21 -3.45
N GLN A 362 -7.07 2.81 -3.39
CA GLN A 362 -6.67 1.42 -3.15
C GLN A 362 -7.03 0.95 -1.73
N ALA A 363 -6.84 1.82 -0.72
CA ALA A 363 -7.17 1.49 0.67
C ALA A 363 -8.67 1.21 0.83
N PHE A 364 -9.54 2.09 0.29
CA PHE A 364 -10.99 1.90 0.39
C PHE A 364 -11.52 0.78 -0.51
N GLU A 365 -10.91 0.55 -1.66
CA GLU A 365 -11.21 -0.62 -2.50
C GLU A 365 -10.87 -1.93 -1.77
N TRP A 366 -9.69 -1.99 -1.14
CA TRP A 366 -9.29 -3.15 -0.34
C TRP A 366 -10.24 -3.36 0.85
N LEU A 367 -10.59 -2.31 1.59
CA LEU A 367 -11.51 -2.35 2.73
C LEU A 367 -12.87 -2.86 2.30
N GLY A 368 -13.46 -2.30 1.24
CA GLY A 368 -14.76 -2.71 0.72
C GLY A 368 -14.80 -4.16 0.25
N ASN A 369 -13.73 -4.64 -0.39
CA ASN A 369 -13.65 -6.02 -0.86
C ASN A 369 -13.46 -7.04 0.27
N HIS A 370 -12.97 -6.61 1.44
CA HIS A 370 -12.66 -7.51 2.55
C HIS A 370 -13.47 -7.23 3.83
N GLU A 371 -14.39 -6.28 3.83
CA GLU A 371 -15.23 -5.92 4.98
C GLU A 371 -15.95 -7.14 5.58
N GLU A 372 -16.60 -7.91 4.72
CA GLU A 372 -17.36 -9.11 5.10
C GLU A 372 -16.45 -10.16 5.76
N TYR A 373 -15.30 -10.43 5.14
CA TYR A 373 -14.28 -11.32 5.68
C TYR A 373 -13.72 -10.85 7.02
N LEU A 374 -13.45 -9.55 7.19
CA LEU A 374 -12.96 -8.99 8.45
C LEU A 374 -14.00 -9.12 9.55
N THR A 375 -15.28 -8.83 9.24
CA THR A 375 -16.41 -8.93 10.15
C THR A 375 -16.64 -10.38 10.61
N GLU A 376 -16.64 -11.35 9.69
CA GLU A 376 -16.74 -12.78 9.99
C GLU A 376 -15.62 -13.25 10.94
N ASN A 377 -14.42 -12.71 10.78
CA ASN A 377 -13.26 -12.99 11.63
C ASN A 377 -13.20 -12.10 12.89
N LYS A 378 -14.27 -11.36 13.22
CA LYS A 378 -14.38 -10.48 14.39
C LYS A 378 -13.33 -9.37 14.43
N ILE A 379 -12.90 -8.87 13.26
CA ILE A 379 -12.03 -7.72 13.13
C ILE A 379 -12.90 -6.51 12.75
N ARG A 380 -13.03 -5.55 13.65
CA ARG A 380 -13.84 -4.35 13.43
C ARG A 380 -13.01 -3.25 12.80
N ILE A 381 -13.53 -2.62 11.76
CA ILE A 381 -12.90 -1.46 11.11
C ILE A 381 -13.30 -0.20 11.88
N VAL A 382 -12.34 0.65 12.20
CA VAL A 382 -12.53 1.88 12.98
C VAL A 382 -11.83 3.05 12.31
N GLN A 383 -12.57 4.10 12.01
CA GLN A 383 -12.01 5.35 11.52
C GLN A 383 -11.58 6.22 12.70
N LYS A 384 -10.30 6.60 12.74
CA LYS A 384 -9.81 7.55 13.74
C LYS A 384 -10.29 8.96 13.39
N SER A 385 -10.60 9.77 14.41
CA SER A 385 -10.85 11.19 14.25
C SER A 385 -9.62 11.87 13.65
N GLY A 386 -9.69 12.37 12.44
CA GLY A 386 -8.53 12.94 11.73
C GLY A 386 -8.67 12.93 10.22
N LEU A 387 -9.51 12.09 9.64
CA LEU A 387 -9.76 12.02 8.19
C LEU A 387 -10.41 13.33 7.68
N ASN A 388 -9.75 14.47 7.90
CA ASN A 388 -10.22 15.82 7.58
C ASN A 388 -11.65 16.13 8.10
N GLY A 389 -12.07 15.51 9.22
CA GLY A 389 -13.40 15.60 9.78
C GLY A 389 -14.49 14.88 8.96
N LYS A 390 -14.12 14.12 7.96
CA LYS A 390 -15.03 13.34 7.10
C LYS A 390 -15.22 11.93 7.64
N THR A 391 -16.42 11.39 7.52
CA THR A 391 -16.71 9.98 7.74
C THR A 391 -16.81 9.29 6.39
N TYR A 392 -16.00 8.26 6.19
CA TYR A 392 -15.97 7.51 4.94
C TYR A 392 -16.84 6.28 5.00
N HIS A 393 -17.55 6.04 3.93
CA HIS A 393 -18.31 4.80 3.75
C HIS A 393 -17.35 3.63 3.51
N ILE A 394 -17.49 2.57 4.31
CA ILE A 394 -16.78 1.32 4.13
C ILE A 394 -17.81 0.30 3.67
N GLY A 395 -17.71 -0.11 2.45
CA GLY A 395 -18.63 -1.08 1.85
C GLY A 395 -18.20 -1.41 0.44
N LYS A 396 -18.58 -2.60 -0.02
CA LYS A 396 -18.22 -3.06 -1.35
C LYS A 396 -18.87 -2.18 -2.42
N ALA A 397 -18.03 -1.54 -3.23
CA ALA A 397 -18.48 -0.88 -4.43
C ALA A 397 -18.76 -1.93 -5.52
N GLN A 398 -19.94 -1.87 -6.13
CA GLN A 398 -20.35 -2.78 -7.18
C GLN A 398 -20.91 -2.01 -8.36
N ILE A 399 -20.50 -2.38 -9.55
CA ILE A 399 -21.04 -1.90 -10.80
C ILE A 399 -21.50 -3.09 -11.63
N THR A 400 -22.74 -3.05 -12.10
CA THR A 400 -23.29 -4.04 -13.02
C THR A 400 -23.78 -3.27 -14.22
N ILE A 401 -23.26 -3.60 -15.40
CA ILE A 401 -23.66 -3.01 -16.66
C ILE A 401 -24.24 -4.11 -17.54
N GLU A 402 -25.49 -3.93 -17.95
CA GLU A 402 -26.19 -4.80 -18.90
C GLU A 402 -26.41 -4.03 -20.17
N VAL A 403 -26.04 -4.64 -21.30
CA VAL A 403 -26.19 -4.07 -22.62
C VAL A 403 -27.18 -4.97 -23.37
N ASN A 404 -28.33 -4.40 -23.73
CA ASN A 404 -29.40 -5.11 -24.46
C ASN A 404 -29.49 -4.58 -25.89
N GLU A 405 -29.68 -5.47 -26.85
CA GLU A 405 -29.82 -5.08 -28.23
C GLU A 405 -31.16 -4.38 -28.47
N ASN A 406 -31.12 -3.25 -29.22
CA ASN A 406 -32.25 -2.55 -29.79
C ASN A 406 -32.08 -2.47 -31.33
N ILE A 407 -33.05 -1.92 -32.06
CA ILE A 407 -33.03 -1.86 -33.53
C ILE A 407 -31.79 -1.11 -34.03
N ASP A 408 -31.53 0.12 -33.52
CA ASP A 408 -30.47 1.00 -34.01
C ASP A 408 -29.29 1.19 -33.06
N TRP A 409 -29.43 0.79 -31.80
CA TRP A 409 -28.44 0.95 -30.76
C TRP A 409 -28.54 -0.19 -29.72
N PHE A 410 -27.71 -0.12 -28.70
CA PHE A 410 -27.83 -0.96 -27.53
C PHE A 410 -28.34 -0.12 -26.34
N ASP A 411 -29.38 -0.59 -25.70
CA ASP A 411 -29.84 -0.04 -24.44
C ASP A 411 -28.90 -0.47 -23.31
N VAL A 412 -28.36 0.47 -22.57
CA VAL A 412 -27.43 0.22 -21.46
C VAL A 412 -28.15 0.44 -20.16
N LYS A 413 -28.20 -0.60 -19.33
CA LYS A 413 -28.65 -0.52 -17.93
C LYS A 413 -27.44 -0.62 -17.01
N ALA A 414 -27.18 0.42 -16.26
CA ALA A 414 -26.08 0.43 -15.30
C ALA A 414 -26.63 0.58 -13.87
N LEU A 415 -26.31 -0.43 -13.05
CA LEU A 415 -26.64 -0.44 -11.63
C LEU A 415 -25.37 -0.29 -10.83
N ILE A 416 -25.30 0.78 -10.05
CA ILE A 416 -24.14 1.10 -9.20
C ILE A 416 -24.57 1.11 -7.75
N LYS A 417 -23.83 0.34 -6.92
CA LYS A 417 -24.07 0.23 -5.49
C LYS A 417 -22.80 0.51 -4.68
N PHE A 418 -22.97 1.22 -3.59
CA PHE A 418 -21.98 1.36 -2.53
C PHE A 418 -22.61 0.82 -1.24
N GLY A 419 -22.26 -0.40 -0.87
CA GLY A 419 -22.96 -1.13 0.18
C GLY A 419 -24.45 -1.27 -0.15
N VAL A 420 -25.32 -0.63 0.66
CA VAL A 420 -26.78 -0.62 0.48
C VAL A 420 -27.29 0.52 -0.40
N TYR A 421 -26.46 1.48 -0.74
CA TYR A 421 -26.86 2.69 -1.45
C TYR A 421 -26.79 2.51 -2.97
N LEU A 422 -27.90 2.85 -3.65
CA LEU A 422 -27.96 2.94 -5.11
C LEU A 422 -27.52 4.33 -5.54
N VAL A 423 -26.60 4.41 -6.49
CA VAL A 423 -26.07 5.68 -7.00
C VAL A 423 -26.38 5.80 -8.49
N PRO A 424 -26.93 6.94 -8.98
CA PRO A 424 -27.20 7.14 -10.40
C PRO A 424 -25.93 7.03 -11.24
N PHE A 425 -26.02 6.30 -12.36
CA PHE A 425 -24.91 6.10 -13.30
C PHE A 425 -24.32 7.43 -13.77
N ALA A 426 -25.18 8.39 -14.17
CA ALA A 426 -24.75 9.72 -14.63
C ALA A 426 -23.84 10.46 -13.65
N LYS A 427 -24.08 10.28 -12.33
CA LYS A 427 -23.25 10.89 -11.28
C LYS A 427 -21.84 10.26 -11.29
N ILE A 428 -21.75 8.94 -11.30
CA ILE A 428 -20.46 8.22 -11.26
C ILE A 428 -19.68 8.42 -12.57
N ARG A 429 -20.36 8.33 -13.72
CA ARG A 429 -19.76 8.61 -15.03
C ARG A 429 -19.08 9.99 -15.06
N ARG A 430 -19.80 11.03 -14.61
CA ARG A 430 -19.26 12.40 -14.56
C ARG A 430 -18.03 12.49 -13.67
N LEU A 431 -18.05 11.85 -12.50
CA LEU A 431 -16.92 11.85 -11.56
C LEU A 431 -15.70 11.16 -12.14
N ILE A 432 -15.87 9.97 -12.77
CA ILE A 432 -14.80 9.23 -13.41
C ILE A 432 -14.17 10.03 -14.55
N ILE A 433 -14.98 10.63 -15.44
CA ILE A 433 -14.49 11.47 -16.54
C ILE A 433 -13.73 12.71 -16.01
N GLN A 434 -14.16 13.26 -14.87
CA GLN A 434 -13.50 14.41 -14.23
C GLN A 434 -12.28 14.02 -13.37
N GLY A 435 -11.95 12.72 -13.23
CA GLY A 435 -10.88 12.26 -12.37
C GLY A 435 -11.13 12.47 -10.88
N LYS A 436 -12.41 12.59 -10.45
CA LYS A 436 -12.79 12.76 -9.05
C LYS A 436 -13.03 11.41 -8.39
N HIS A 437 -12.35 11.18 -7.28
CA HIS A 437 -12.38 9.90 -6.59
C HIS A 437 -13.40 9.82 -5.45
N GLU A 438 -14.00 10.95 -5.03
CA GLU A 438 -14.89 11.03 -3.88
C GLU A 438 -16.23 11.64 -4.22
N PHE A 439 -17.28 11.18 -3.54
CA PHE A 439 -18.59 11.82 -3.56
C PHE A 439 -19.37 11.52 -2.29
N GLU A 440 -20.31 12.37 -1.96
CA GLU A 440 -21.18 12.24 -0.80
C GLU A 440 -22.38 11.34 -1.09
N LEU A 441 -22.61 10.38 -0.18
CA LEU A 441 -23.78 9.50 -0.14
C LEU A 441 -24.98 10.22 0.52
N PRO A 442 -26.22 9.69 0.36
CA PRO A 442 -27.41 10.29 0.95
C PRO A 442 -27.40 10.41 2.48
N ASN A 443 -26.61 9.61 3.17
CA ASN A 443 -26.44 9.65 4.63
C ASN A 443 -25.35 10.62 5.11
N GLY A 444 -24.69 11.35 4.20
CA GLY A 444 -23.61 12.29 4.52
C GLY A 444 -22.21 11.65 4.62
N GLU A 445 -22.09 10.34 4.47
CA GLU A 445 -20.77 9.68 4.38
C GLU A 445 -20.13 9.91 3.01
N ILE A 446 -18.81 9.90 2.96
CA ILE A 446 -18.06 10.03 1.72
C ILE A 446 -17.73 8.65 1.17
N ALA A 447 -18.20 8.34 -0.03
CA ALA A 447 -17.80 7.15 -0.76
C ALA A 447 -16.58 7.43 -1.64
N VAL A 448 -15.67 6.46 -1.72
CA VAL A 448 -14.47 6.50 -2.56
C VAL A 448 -14.68 5.55 -3.75
N ILE A 449 -14.52 6.07 -4.97
CA ILE A 449 -14.65 5.29 -6.19
C ILE A 449 -13.39 4.43 -6.33
N PRO A 450 -13.51 3.09 -6.55
CA PRO A 450 -12.36 2.21 -6.71
C PRO A 450 -11.42 2.64 -7.84
N ALA A 451 -10.11 2.52 -7.63
CA ALA A 451 -9.12 2.83 -8.66
C ALA A 451 -9.32 1.98 -9.93
N SER A 452 -9.71 0.73 -9.76
CA SER A 452 -10.00 -0.20 -10.85
C SER A 452 -11.09 0.30 -11.80
N TRP A 453 -12.06 1.11 -11.30
CA TRP A 453 -13.13 1.64 -12.15
C TRP A 453 -12.63 2.69 -13.15
N PHE A 454 -11.63 3.48 -12.78
CA PHE A 454 -11.01 4.45 -13.69
C PHE A 454 -10.26 3.76 -14.84
N VAL A 455 -9.64 2.62 -14.56
CA VAL A 455 -8.94 1.83 -15.58
C VAL A 455 -9.92 1.06 -16.45
N ASN A 456 -10.92 0.39 -15.84
CA ASN A 456 -11.76 -0.59 -16.53
C ASN A 456 -12.94 0.05 -17.31
N TYR A 457 -13.45 1.19 -16.83
CA TYR A 457 -14.71 1.73 -17.37
C TYR A 457 -14.58 3.12 -18.00
N SER A 458 -13.43 3.82 -17.88
CA SER A 458 -13.30 5.18 -18.40
C SER A 458 -13.59 5.28 -19.90
N GLU A 459 -13.07 4.35 -20.69
CA GLU A 459 -13.31 4.32 -22.14
C GLU A 459 -14.79 4.01 -22.46
N LEU A 460 -15.37 3.00 -21.80
CA LEU A 460 -16.77 2.67 -22.00
C LEU A 460 -17.68 3.86 -21.71
N PHE A 461 -17.41 4.57 -20.63
CA PHE A 461 -18.21 5.72 -20.22
C PHE A 461 -18.13 6.90 -21.20
N ASN A 462 -17.07 7.00 -21.98
CA ASN A 462 -16.95 7.98 -23.04
C ASN A 462 -17.87 7.66 -24.24
N PHE A 463 -18.13 6.37 -24.50
CA PHE A 463 -18.97 5.91 -25.63
C PHE A 463 -20.45 5.80 -25.31
N ILE A 464 -20.84 5.75 -24.02
CA ILE A 464 -22.24 5.73 -23.62
C ILE A 464 -22.83 7.14 -23.76
N GLU A 465 -23.90 7.26 -24.53
CA GLU A 465 -24.67 8.51 -24.70
C GLU A 465 -25.88 8.51 -23.76
N GLU A 466 -26.16 9.65 -23.12
CA GLU A 466 -27.37 9.86 -22.33
C GLU A 466 -28.44 10.51 -23.24
N ARG A 467 -29.52 9.78 -23.58
CA ARG A 467 -30.66 10.32 -24.32
C ARG A 467 -31.66 11.01 -23.40
N SER A 468 -31.86 10.44 -22.22
CA SER A 468 -32.68 11.02 -21.15
C SER A 468 -32.10 10.65 -19.79
N ALA A 469 -32.71 11.10 -18.69
CA ALA A 469 -32.23 10.82 -17.33
C ALA A 469 -32.08 9.31 -17.02
N ASP A 470 -32.87 8.45 -17.70
CA ASP A 470 -32.93 7.01 -17.46
C ASP A 470 -32.57 6.17 -18.72
N GLU A 471 -32.30 6.83 -19.86
CA GLU A 471 -31.94 6.16 -21.12
C GLU A 471 -30.47 6.35 -21.46
N LEU A 472 -29.72 5.28 -21.31
CA LEU A 472 -28.32 5.19 -21.71
C LEU A 472 -28.24 4.31 -22.96
N VAL A 473 -27.51 4.77 -23.97
CA VAL A 473 -27.39 4.06 -25.23
C VAL A 473 -25.93 3.92 -25.66
N LEU A 474 -25.65 2.80 -26.31
CA LEU A 474 -24.36 2.53 -26.93
C LEU A 474 -24.60 2.25 -28.42
N ARG A 475 -23.89 2.92 -29.30
CA ARG A 475 -24.06 2.73 -30.72
C ARG A 475 -23.56 1.34 -31.17
N LYS A 476 -24.24 0.75 -32.17
CA LYS A 476 -23.92 -0.60 -32.64
C LYS A 476 -22.47 -0.79 -33.09
N HIS A 477 -21.85 0.22 -33.66
CA HIS A 477 -20.43 0.16 -34.07
C HIS A 477 -19.44 0.04 -32.92
N HIS A 478 -19.86 0.26 -31.67
CA HIS A 478 -19.04 0.02 -30.48
C HIS A 478 -19.14 -1.42 -29.93
N LEU A 479 -19.82 -2.32 -30.63
CA LEU A 479 -20.04 -3.72 -30.21
C LEU A 479 -18.72 -4.46 -29.94
N ALA A 480 -17.68 -4.22 -30.75
CA ALA A 480 -16.39 -4.89 -30.58
C ALA A 480 -15.76 -4.52 -29.22
N PHE A 481 -15.85 -3.26 -28.84
CA PHE A 481 -15.36 -2.77 -27.56
C PHE A 481 -16.18 -3.30 -26.37
N ALA A 482 -17.53 -3.33 -26.50
CA ALA A 482 -18.39 -3.92 -25.48
C ALA A 482 -18.08 -5.41 -25.24
N ARG A 483 -17.68 -6.15 -26.30
CA ARG A 483 -17.24 -7.54 -26.19
C ARG A 483 -15.93 -7.73 -25.47
N GLU A 484 -14.95 -6.85 -25.69
CA GLU A 484 -13.68 -6.89 -24.96
C GLU A 484 -13.92 -6.78 -23.46
N LEU A 485 -14.82 -5.88 -23.05
CA LEU A 485 -15.24 -5.72 -21.65
C LEU A 485 -16.02 -6.92 -21.12
N GLN A 486 -16.82 -7.60 -21.97
CA GLN A 486 -17.51 -8.84 -21.58
C GLN A 486 -16.50 -9.96 -21.31
N ASN A 487 -15.47 -10.09 -22.13
CA ASN A 487 -14.42 -11.09 -21.93
C ASN A 487 -13.66 -10.86 -20.63
N GLY A 488 -13.58 -9.61 -20.16
CA GLY A 488 -13.08 -9.23 -18.85
C GLY A 488 -14.10 -9.35 -17.69
N GLU A 489 -15.29 -9.92 -17.94
CA GLU A 489 -16.39 -10.04 -16.98
C GLU A 489 -16.93 -8.70 -16.42
N LEU A 490 -16.63 -7.60 -17.09
CA LEU A 490 -16.99 -6.25 -16.63
C LEU A 490 -18.43 -5.86 -16.98
N ILE A 491 -19.01 -6.45 -18.03
CA ILE A 491 -20.38 -6.20 -18.49
C ILE A 491 -21.09 -7.48 -18.88
N ARG A 492 -22.42 -7.44 -18.88
CA ARG A 492 -23.26 -8.50 -19.42
C ARG A 492 -23.87 -8.03 -20.73
N LEU A 493 -23.62 -8.78 -21.79
CA LEU A 493 -24.23 -8.55 -23.12
C LEU A 493 -25.38 -9.51 -23.35
N ASN A 494 -26.54 -8.97 -23.64
CA ASN A 494 -27.72 -9.73 -24.10
C ASN A 494 -27.91 -9.47 -25.59
N LEU A 495 -27.37 -10.34 -26.43
CA LEU A 495 -27.40 -10.21 -27.88
C LEU A 495 -28.42 -11.19 -28.46
N SER A 496 -29.03 -10.81 -29.59
CA SER A 496 -29.79 -11.75 -30.38
C SER A 496 -28.91 -12.86 -30.97
N LEU A 497 -29.50 -14.02 -31.31
CA LEU A 497 -28.80 -15.11 -32.01
C LEU A 497 -28.10 -14.60 -33.28
N LYS A 498 -28.65 -13.57 -33.90
CA LYS A 498 -28.12 -12.94 -35.11
C LYS A 498 -26.79 -12.21 -34.83
N LEU A 499 -26.71 -11.40 -33.76
CA LEU A 499 -25.47 -10.74 -33.36
C LEU A 499 -24.48 -11.71 -32.70
N GLU A 500 -24.94 -12.79 -32.08
CA GLU A 500 -24.04 -13.84 -31.57
C GLU A 500 -23.28 -14.55 -32.69
N ARG A 501 -23.89 -14.71 -33.88
CA ARG A 501 -23.20 -15.23 -35.07
C ARG A 501 -22.06 -14.33 -35.54
N LEU A 502 -22.18 -13.01 -35.39
CA LEU A 502 -21.05 -12.09 -35.62
C LEU A 502 -19.87 -12.36 -34.68
N ARG A 503 -20.08 -13.02 -33.55
CA ARG A 503 -19.03 -13.37 -32.63
C ARG A 503 -18.02 -14.38 -33.20
N ASN A 504 -18.54 -15.35 -33.98
CA ASN A 504 -17.74 -16.42 -34.55
C ASN A 504 -17.64 -16.26 -36.09
N PHE A 505 -17.63 -15.01 -36.55
CA PHE A 505 -17.59 -14.65 -37.94
C PHE A 505 -16.18 -14.87 -38.51
N ASP A 506 -16.05 -15.88 -39.38
CA ASP A 506 -14.84 -16.21 -40.13
C ASP A 506 -14.95 -15.86 -41.61
N THR A 507 -16.18 -15.97 -42.19
CA THR A 507 -16.42 -15.75 -43.61
C THR A 507 -17.79 -15.11 -43.83
N ILE A 508 -17.92 -14.27 -44.87
CA ILE A 508 -19.18 -13.75 -45.36
C ILE A 508 -19.85 -14.84 -46.21
N ASP A 509 -21.16 -15.04 -45.99
CA ASP A 509 -21.94 -15.99 -46.76
C ASP A 509 -21.94 -15.61 -48.26
N ASP A 510 -22.00 -16.60 -49.11
CA ASP A 510 -22.09 -16.38 -50.56
C ASP A 510 -23.57 -16.27 -50.97
N TYR A 511 -23.99 -15.03 -51.35
CA TYR A 511 -25.35 -14.73 -51.71
C TYR A 511 -25.55 -14.84 -53.22
N GLU A 512 -26.66 -15.43 -53.61
CA GLU A 512 -27.06 -15.49 -55.02
C GLU A 512 -27.35 -14.08 -55.56
N ILE A 513 -26.95 -13.86 -56.84
CA ILE A 513 -27.22 -12.61 -57.53
C ILE A 513 -28.72 -12.61 -57.90
N PRO A 514 -29.48 -11.51 -57.68
CA PRO A 514 -30.91 -11.45 -57.95
C PRO A 514 -31.20 -11.70 -59.42
N ALA A 515 -32.31 -12.42 -59.71
CA ALA A 515 -32.71 -12.80 -61.09
C ALA A 515 -33.00 -11.57 -61.97
N SER A 516 -33.42 -10.47 -61.35
CA SER A 516 -33.71 -9.18 -62.00
C SER A 516 -32.42 -8.40 -62.38
N PHE A 517 -31.24 -8.86 -61.96
CA PHE A 517 -29.97 -8.22 -62.32
C PHE A 517 -29.47 -8.80 -63.69
N SER A 518 -29.24 -7.88 -64.64
CA SER A 518 -28.76 -8.20 -65.98
C SER A 518 -27.24 -8.06 -66.10
N GLY A 519 -26.53 -9.20 -66.12
CA GLY A 519 -25.08 -9.21 -66.27
C GLY A 519 -24.38 -10.19 -65.33
N SER A 520 -23.05 -10.17 -65.31
CA SER A 520 -22.24 -11.00 -64.40
C SER A 520 -21.30 -10.12 -63.58
N LEU A 521 -21.28 -10.33 -62.27
CA LEU A 521 -20.34 -9.68 -61.40
C LEU A 521 -18.98 -10.39 -61.49
N ARG A 522 -17.89 -9.63 -61.52
CA ARG A 522 -16.53 -10.17 -61.37
C ARG A 522 -16.37 -10.71 -59.93
N PRO A 523 -15.46 -11.64 -59.66
CA PRO A 523 -15.32 -12.23 -58.31
C PRO A 523 -15.20 -11.19 -57.17
N TYR A 524 -14.44 -10.13 -57.33
CA TYR A 524 -14.33 -9.08 -56.33
C TYR A 524 -15.61 -8.23 -56.22
N GLN A 525 -16.36 -8.02 -57.30
CA GLN A 525 -17.66 -7.32 -57.26
C GLN A 525 -18.71 -8.18 -56.57
N HIS A 526 -18.69 -9.50 -56.78
CA HIS A 526 -19.54 -10.44 -56.06
C HIS A 526 -19.20 -10.45 -54.56
N ALA A 527 -17.91 -10.45 -54.20
CA ALA A 527 -17.49 -10.31 -52.83
C ALA A 527 -17.97 -8.99 -52.19
N GLY A 528 -17.92 -7.87 -52.93
CA GLY A 528 -18.48 -6.60 -52.49
C GLY A 528 -20.01 -6.61 -52.34
N TYR A 529 -20.74 -7.29 -53.26
CA TYR A 529 -22.17 -7.49 -53.11
C TYR A 529 -22.50 -8.33 -51.88
N ASN A 530 -21.79 -9.43 -51.65
CA ASN A 530 -21.93 -10.27 -50.46
C ASN A 530 -21.70 -9.46 -49.18
N TRP A 531 -20.68 -8.60 -49.20
CA TRP A 531 -20.40 -7.71 -48.09
C TRP A 531 -21.52 -6.67 -47.83
N LEU A 532 -22.10 -6.08 -48.87
CA LEU A 532 -23.23 -5.18 -48.74
C LEU A 532 -24.46 -5.89 -48.17
N ARG A 533 -24.73 -7.14 -48.62
CA ARG A 533 -25.79 -8.00 -48.09
C ARG A 533 -25.57 -8.33 -46.63
N PHE A 534 -24.37 -8.69 -46.25
CA PHE A 534 -23.97 -8.92 -44.89
C PHE A 534 -24.21 -7.66 -44.01
N LEU A 535 -23.79 -6.48 -44.46
CA LEU A 535 -24.07 -5.25 -43.73
C LEU A 535 -25.56 -5.00 -43.51
N ASN A 536 -26.38 -5.25 -44.55
CA ASN A 536 -27.83 -5.09 -44.45
C ASN A 536 -28.41 -6.07 -43.43
N GLU A 537 -27.99 -7.32 -43.49
CA GLU A 537 -28.45 -8.34 -42.53
C GLU A 537 -28.25 -7.91 -41.08
N TYR A 538 -27.14 -7.30 -40.81
CA TYR A 538 -26.80 -6.85 -39.44
C TYR A 538 -27.13 -5.37 -39.15
N GLN A 539 -27.80 -4.67 -40.09
CA GLN A 539 -28.19 -3.28 -39.97
C GLN A 539 -26.97 -2.35 -39.73
N PHE A 540 -25.87 -2.64 -40.41
CA PHE A 540 -24.70 -1.80 -40.40
C PHE A 540 -24.65 -0.88 -41.62
N GLY A 541 -24.19 0.35 -41.42
CA GLY A 541 -23.75 1.19 -42.52
C GLY A 541 -22.39 0.76 -43.03
N GLY A 542 -22.06 1.05 -44.29
CA GLY A 542 -20.77 0.71 -44.88
C GLY A 542 -20.27 1.75 -45.87
N CYS A 543 -18.99 1.70 -46.13
CA CYS A 543 -18.30 2.52 -47.13
C CYS A 543 -17.59 1.64 -48.14
N LEU A 544 -18.12 1.55 -49.36
CA LEU A 544 -17.51 0.82 -50.47
C LEU A 544 -16.38 1.70 -51.06
N ALA A 545 -15.16 1.45 -50.64
CA ALA A 545 -13.99 2.27 -50.96
C ALA A 545 -13.07 1.70 -52.08
N ASP A 546 -13.66 0.92 -52.99
CA ASP A 546 -12.95 0.42 -54.17
C ASP A 546 -12.39 1.57 -55.01
N ASP A 547 -11.31 1.32 -55.75
CA ASP A 547 -10.74 2.31 -56.67
C ASP A 547 -11.74 2.71 -57.78
N MET A 548 -11.50 3.86 -58.39
CA MET A 548 -12.32 4.33 -59.50
C MET A 548 -12.30 3.34 -60.66
N GLY A 549 -13.46 3.09 -61.25
CA GLY A 549 -13.59 2.17 -62.41
C GLY A 549 -13.77 0.70 -62.06
N LEU A 550 -13.69 0.30 -60.77
CA LEU A 550 -13.92 -1.09 -60.34
C LEU A 550 -15.39 -1.51 -60.29
N GLY A 551 -16.32 -0.65 -60.64
CA GLY A 551 -17.72 -0.95 -60.79
C GLY A 551 -18.50 -0.92 -59.45
N LYS A 552 -18.23 0.06 -58.59
CA LYS A 552 -19.04 0.32 -57.37
C LYS A 552 -20.52 0.48 -57.69
N THR A 553 -20.85 1.19 -58.77
CA THR A 553 -22.23 1.36 -59.26
C THR A 553 -22.89 0.01 -59.56
N VAL A 554 -22.19 -0.91 -60.23
CA VAL A 554 -22.71 -2.23 -60.58
C VAL A 554 -22.99 -3.08 -59.35
N GLN A 555 -22.12 -3.05 -58.35
CA GLN A 555 -22.30 -3.74 -57.04
C GLN A 555 -23.53 -3.17 -56.30
N THR A 556 -23.68 -1.84 -56.30
CA THR A 556 -24.82 -1.15 -55.68
C THR A 556 -26.13 -1.46 -56.43
N LEU A 557 -26.12 -1.51 -57.77
CA LEU A 557 -27.30 -1.88 -58.55
C LEU A 557 -27.73 -3.34 -58.31
N ALA A 558 -26.80 -4.26 -58.11
CA ALA A 558 -27.10 -5.63 -57.71
C ALA A 558 -27.79 -5.70 -56.33
N LEU A 559 -27.32 -4.91 -55.37
CA LEU A 559 -27.98 -4.78 -54.07
C LEU A 559 -29.41 -4.20 -54.21
N LEU A 560 -29.59 -3.14 -54.98
CA LEU A 560 -30.91 -2.49 -55.18
C LEU A 560 -31.89 -3.41 -55.93
N ALA A 561 -31.41 -4.22 -56.87
CA ALA A 561 -32.22 -5.24 -57.55
C ALA A 561 -32.71 -6.31 -56.55
N HIS A 562 -31.80 -6.75 -55.67
CA HIS A 562 -32.17 -7.66 -54.59
C HIS A 562 -33.20 -7.04 -53.63
N GLU A 563 -33.02 -5.81 -53.22
CA GLU A 563 -33.94 -5.11 -52.31
C GLU A 563 -35.35 -4.97 -52.91
N LYS A 564 -35.44 -4.75 -54.22
CA LYS A 564 -36.72 -4.76 -54.92
C LYS A 564 -37.42 -6.13 -54.84
N GLU A 565 -36.67 -7.22 -54.96
CA GLU A 565 -37.23 -8.59 -54.87
C GLU A 565 -37.73 -8.90 -53.44
N GLU A 566 -36.95 -8.55 -52.44
CA GLU A 566 -37.23 -8.88 -51.01
C GLU A 566 -38.21 -7.87 -50.37
N ASN A 567 -38.08 -6.58 -50.69
CA ASN A 567 -38.81 -5.49 -50.06
C ASN A 567 -39.56 -4.61 -51.06
N PRO A 568 -40.49 -5.16 -51.83
CA PRO A 568 -41.19 -4.38 -52.86
C PRO A 568 -41.99 -3.21 -52.26
N GLY A 569 -41.88 -2.06 -52.90
CA GLY A 569 -42.62 -0.85 -52.48
C GLY A 569 -41.88 0.08 -51.52
N PHE A 570 -40.63 -0.24 -51.19
CA PHE A 570 -39.77 0.67 -50.41
C PHE A 570 -38.70 1.30 -51.31
N ALA A 571 -38.71 2.63 -51.43
CA ALA A 571 -37.76 3.34 -52.26
C ALA A 571 -36.39 3.49 -51.55
N SER A 572 -35.30 3.48 -52.31
CA SER A 572 -33.95 3.81 -51.86
C SER A 572 -33.52 5.16 -52.39
N LEU A 573 -32.92 6.01 -51.60
CA LEU A 573 -32.43 7.36 -51.99
C LEU A 573 -30.93 7.30 -52.35
N LEU A 574 -30.60 7.66 -53.61
CA LEU A 574 -29.21 7.81 -54.06
C LEU A 574 -28.89 9.28 -54.25
N VAL A 575 -27.90 9.75 -53.51
CA VAL A 575 -27.42 11.15 -53.51
C VAL A 575 -26.05 11.20 -54.17
N MET A 576 -25.88 12.03 -55.16
CA MET A 576 -24.64 12.12 -55.93
C MET A 576 -24.42 13.55 -56.49
N PRO A 577 -23.23 13.85 -57.00
CA PRO A 577 -23.04 15.06 -57.84
C PRO A 577 -23.97 15.05 -59.05
N THR A 578 -24.55 16.22 -59.41
CA THR A 578 -25.53 16.35 -60.48
C THR A 578 -25.07 15.76 -61.79
N SER A 579 -23.79 15.82 -62.13
CA SER A 579 -23.18 15.29 -63.33
C SER A 579 -23.26 13.76 -63.46
N LEU A 580 -23.46 13.05 -62.34
CA LEU A 580 -23.47 11.58 -62.35
C LEU A 580 -24.86 10.99 -62.47
N ILE A 581 -25.93 11.78 -62.27
CA ILE A 581 -27.32 11.29 -62.29
C ILE A 581 -27.62 10.55 -63.60
N TYR A 582 -27.23 11.12 -64.72
CA TYR A 582 -27.47 10.52 -66.03
C TYR A 582 -26.68 9.22 -66.23
N ASN A 583 -25.50 9.14 -65.76
CA ASN A 583 -24.70 7.90 -65.84
C ASN A 583 -25.32 6.79 -65.00
N TRP A 584 -25.81 7.10 -63.79
CA TRP A 584 -26.53 6.15 -62.95
C TRP A 584 -27.82 5.64 -63.61
N GLU A 585 -28.55 6.52 -64.25
CA GLU A 585 -29.78 6.12 -65.01
C GLU A 585 -29.43 5.17 -66.17
N LEU A 586 -28.37 5.42 -66.91
CA LEU A 586 -27.90 4.55 -67.99
C LEU A 586 -27.41 3.20 -67.51
N GLU A 587 -26.61 3.18 -66.42
CA GLU A 587 -26.13 1.92 -65.84
C GLU A 587 -27.26 1.10 -65.25
N ALA A 588 -28.20 1.73 -64.58
CA ALA A 588 -29.38 1.05 -64.04
C ALA A 588 -30.23 0.40 -65.14
N ARG A 589 -30.49 1.12 -66.26
CA ARG A 589 -31.19 0.53 -67.41
C ARG A 589 -30.44 -0.67 -68.02
N LYS A 590 -29.12 -0.69 -67.92
CA LYS A 590 -28.29 -1.76 -68.42
C LYS A 590 -28.24 -2.96 -67.51
N PHE A 591 -28.05 -2.77 -66.21
CA PHE A 591 -27.76 -3.84 -65.27
C PHE A 591 -28.95 -4.22 -64.38
N ALA A 592 -29.91 -3.32 -64.21
CA ALA A 592 -31.11 -3.58 -63.42
C ALA A 592 -32.33 -2.92 -64.08
N PRO A 593 -32.72 -3.38 -65.29
CA PRO A 593 -33.76 -2.76 -66.14
C PRO A 593 -35.15 -2.74 -65.48
N ASP A 594 -35.39 -3.63 -64.54
CA ASP A 594 -36.64 -3.73 -63.82
C ASP A 594 -36.81 -2.69 -62.71
N LEU A 595 -35.73 -1.96 -62.30
CA LEU A 595 -35.85 -0.94 -61.31
C LEU A 595 -36.64 0.26 -61.82
N ASN A 596 -37.68 0.64 -61.07
CA ASN A 596 -38.47 1.83 -61.36
C ASN A 596 -37.78 3.05 -60.71
N ILE A 597 -37.18 3.91 -61.52
CA ILE A 597 -36.28 4.98 -61.09
C ILE A 597 -36.98 6.34 -61.24
N LEU A 598 -36.95 7.16 -60.19
CA LEU A 598 -37.30 8.55 -60.21
C LEU A 598 -36.06 9.40 -60.22
N VAL A 599 -35.91 10.29 -61.21
CA VAL A 599 -34.91 11.37 -61.17
C VAL A 599 -35.54 12.59 -60.47
N TYR A 600 -35.19 12.76 -59.21
CA TYR A 600 -35.66 13.87 -58.39
C TYR A 600 -34.71 15.03 -58.51
N SER A 601 -34.93 15.85 -59.55
CA SER A 601 -34.06 16.97 -59.89
C SER A 601 -34.82 18.16 -60.53
N GLY A 602 -34.18 19.28 -60.72
CA GLY A 602 -34.77 20.48 -61.37
C GLY A 602 -35.61 21.34 -60.43
N THR A 603 -36.01 22.53 -60.96
CA THR A 603 -36.73 23.53 -60.18
C THR A 603 -38.22 23.28 -60.03
N GLN A 604 -38.81 22.50 -60.96
CA GLN A 604 -40.24 22.12 -60.98
C GLN A 604 -40.52 20.73 -60.45
N ARG A 605 -39.61 20.12 -59.70
CA ARG A 605 -39.79 18.80 -59.11
C ARG A 605 -40.97 18.78 -58.14
N ASN A 606 -41.72 17.70 -58.17
CA ASN A 606 -42.82 17.49 -57.24
C ASN A 606 -42.25 17.11 -55.86
N LYS A 607 -42.55 17.93 -54.85
CA LYS A 607 -42.03 17.81 -53.46
C LYS A 607 -42.93 16.96 -52.55
N ASP A 608 -43.98 16.33 -53.04
CA ASP A 608 -44.83 15.44 -52.27
C ASP A 608 -44.08 14.14 -51.92
N PRO A 609 -43.80 13.87 -50.65
CA PRO A 609 -43.04 12.68 -50.20
C PRO A 609 -43.73 11.39 -50.57
N TRP A 610 -45.05 11.35 -50.64
CA TRP A 610 -45.85 10.15 -50.96
C TRP A 610 -45.67 9.66 -52.39
N LYS A 611 -45.18 10.47 -53.27
CA LYS A 611 -44.85 10.08 -54.64
C LYS A 611 -43.71 9.10 -54.74
N PHE A 612 -42.81 9.05 -53.75
CA PHE A 612 -41.66 8.13 -53.74
C PHE A 612 -42.09 6.66 -53.64
N ARG A 613 -43.28 6.37 -53.09
CA ARG A 613 -43.83 4.99 -52.99
C ARG A 613 -43.97 4.23 -54.31
N GLY A 614 -44.06 4.94 -55.40
CA GLY A 614 -44.18 4.34 -56.72
C GLY A 614 -42.86 3.95 -57.38
N TYR A 615 -41.74 4.15 -56.68
CA TYR A 615 -40.41 3.94 -57.23
C TYR A 615 -39.57 3.07 -56.33
N ASP A 616 -38.62 2.34 -56.94
CA ASP A 616 -37.64 1.54 -56.21
C ASP A 616 -36.41 2.36 -55.84
N VAL A 617 -36.05 3.33 -56.72
CA VAL A 617 -34.86 4.18 -56.53
C VAL A 617 -35.21 5.63 -56.87
N VAL A 618 -34.76 6.54 -55.98
CA VAL A 618 -34.84 7.98 -56.17
C VAL A 618 -33.41 8.53 -56.33
N LEU A 619 -33.07 9.02 -57.53
CA LEU A 619 -31.79 9.65 -57.81
C LEU A 619 -31.88 11.13 -57.59
N THR A 620 -30.97 11.70 -56.81
CA THR A 620 -30.95 13.15 -56.53
C THR A 620 -29.52 13.67 -56.33
N SER A 621 -29.40 14.97 -56.18
CA SER A 621 -28.09 15.58 -55.93
C SER A 621 -27.97 16.13 -54.49
N TYR A 622 -26.74 16.23 -54.01
CA TYR A 622 -26.43 16.87 -52.68
C TYR A 622 -27.11 18.22 -52.53
N GLY A 623 -27.09 19.03 -53.59
CA GLY A 623 -27.71 20.37 -53.56
C GLY A 623 -29.24 20.30 -53.42
N ILE A 624 -29.91 19.30 -54.01
CA ILE A 624 -31.35 19.10 -53.87
C ILE A 624 -31.70 18.57 -52.47
N VAL A 625 -30.94 17.57 -51.96
CA VAL A 625 -31.14 17.10 -50.58
C VAL A 625 -31.12 18.22 -49.61
N ARG A 626 -30.14 19.12 -49.70
CA ARG A 626 -30.04 20.31 -48.82
C ARG A 626 -31.22 21.23 -48.90
N MET A 627 -31.82 21.41 -50.11
CA MET A 627 -32.96 22.30 -50.29
C MET A 627 -34.28 21.69 -49.82
N ASP A 628 -34.40 20.37 -49.86
CA ASP A 628 -35.64 19.63 -49.62
C ASP A 628 -35.50 18.63 -48.45
N VAL A 629 -34.60 18.90 -47.51
CA VAL A 629 -34.33 17.98 -46.38
C VAL A 629 -35.59 17.69 -45.57
N ASP A 630 -36.43 18.69 -45.34
CA ASP A 630 -37.67 18.56 -44.57
C ASP A 630 -38.62 17.58 -45.25
N GLN A 631 -38.82 17.71 -46.59
CA GLN A 631 -39.71 16.86 -47.37
C GLN A 631 -39.15 15.43 -47.52
N LEU A 632 -37.82 15.31 -47.67
CA LEU A 632 -37.19 13.96 -47.80
C LEU A 632 -37.18 13.22 -46.47
N SER A 633 -37.11 13.94 -45.33
CA SER A 633 -37.15 13.36 -43.99
C SER A 633 -38.56 12.84 -43.59
N GLU A 634 -39.63 13.27 -44.23
CA GLU A 634 -40.99 12.76 -44.02
C GLU A 634 -41.21 11.37 -44.65
N PHE A 635 -40.31 10.94 -45.51
CA PHE A 635 -40.39 9.62 -46.16
C PHE A 635 -39.36 8.67 -45.65
N TYR A 636 -39.76 7.43 -45.32
CA TYR A 636 -38.85 6.38 -44.92
C TYR A 636 -38.22 5.71 -46.13
N PHE A 637 -36.96 5.97 -46.40
CA PHE A 637 -36.17 5.28 -47.42
C PHE A 637 -35.56 4.01 -46.88
N ASN A 638 -35.60 2.91 -47.67
CA ASN A 638 -34.97 1.67 -47.31
C ASN A 638 -33.43 1.79 -47.20
N TYR A 639 -32.84 2.48 -48.16
CA TYR A 639 -31.41 2.86 -48.15
C TYR A 639 -31.27 4.34 -48.42
N VAL A 640 -30.24 4.93 -47.82
CA VAL A 640 -29.67 6.21 -48.24
C VAL A 640 -28.23 5.96 -48.67
N ILE A 641 -27.97 6.09 -49.96
CA ILE A 641 -26.67 5.81 -50.59
C ILE A 641 -26.06 7.12 -51.06
N LEU A 642 -24.85 7.41 -50.60
CA LEU A 642 -24.10 8.63 -50.95
C LEU A 642 -22.99 8.25 -51.90
N ASP A 643 -23.11 8.62 -53.19
CA ASP A 643 -22.03 8.44 -54.18
C ASP A 643 -21.12 9.67 -54.20
N GLU A 644 -19.81 9.45 -54.41
CA GLU A 644 -18.78 10.49 -54.32
C GLU A 644 -18.87 11.27 -52.99
N SER A 645 -18.97 10.52 -51.89
CA SER A 645 -19.18 11.09 -50.54
C SER A 645 -18.08 12.03 -50.07
N GLN A 646 -16.92 12.07 -50.75
CA GLN A 646 -15.93 13.12 -50.53
C GLN A 646 -16.47 14.55 -50.73
N ALA A 647 -17.60 14.72 -51.45
CA ALA A 647 -18.27 15.99 -51.58
C ALA A 647 -18.72 16.60 -50.23
N ILE A 648 -18.98 15.73 -49.24
CA ILE A 648 -19.40 16.14 -47.86
C ILE A 648 -18.30 15.88 -46.81
N LYS A 649 -17.07 15.66 -47.23
CA LYS A 649 -15.93 15.38 -46.35
C LYS A 649 -15.71 16.44 -45.26
N ASN A 650 -15.99 17.71 -45.58
CA ASN A 650 -15.87 18.80 -44.62
C ASN A 650 -17.22 19.05 -43.95
N PRO A 651 -17.38 18.69 -42.66
CA PRO A 651 -18.67 18.88 -41.95
C PRO A 651 -19.11 20.34 -41.83
N ASN A 652 -18.19 21.28 -42.01
CA ASN A 652 -18.49 22.73 -41.99
C ASN A 652 -18.74 23.31 -43.38
N SER A 653 -18.82 22.46 -44.42
CA SER A 653 -19.12 22.92 -45.78
C SER A 653 -20.62 23.10 -45.95
N ASN A 654 -21.03 24.12 -46.77
CA ASN A 654 -22.42 24.36 -47.13
C ASN A 654 -23.16 23.19 -47.78
N ILE A 655 -22.48 22.09 -48.08
CA ILE A 655 -23.04 20.88 -48.70
C ILE A 655 -23.23 19.80 -47.62
N ALA A 656 -22.44 19.81 -46.57
CA ALA A 656 -22.48 18.80 -45.49
C ALA A 656 -23.48 19.17 -44.39
N THR A 657 -23.73 20.46 -44.18
CA THR A 657 -24.79 20.99 -43.29
C THR A 657 -26.13 20.97 -43.97
#